data_718a12d25ad16ede740363c161c7f225
#
_entry.id   718a12d25ad16ede740363c161c7f225
#
_cell.length_a   1.000
_cell.length_b   1.000
_cell.length_c   1.000
_cell.angle_alpha   90.00
_cell.angle_beta   90.00
_cell.angle_gamma   90.00
#
_symmetry.space_group_name_H-M   'P 1'
#
loop_
_entity.id
_entity.type
_entity.pdbx_description
1 polymer ?
#
loop_
_entity_poly.entity_id
_entity_poly.type
_entity_poly.pdbx_seq_one_letter_code
_entity_poly.pdbx_strand_id
1 'polypeptide(L)'
;MAANEDGEIVLISLISRSVLHRLRTNRTINCIKFSPDSKHFAITKEDSAFVYSAPGPFSREYNPFCMERVLKGAYNDTTCLAWSSCSRFIAVGSKDMSVRIYSLDNFVNFSVCSLGGLSDSCVGTFFETNSLDCYSVSKGGHLLVWESNIGIEDLVPSTGDEGKKNQKKNRKKSSEPEEDDVEDEQTEKTKTITAEEADTEISRVVYKRSSRHFLKDHLEAEKGSRPELSCADYHQKSKILVVGFSSGAFLLFSLPDVSLVHSLAISDQTISSVSFNAPGDWIALGCPDQGQLLVWEWQSETYVMKQQGHGSDMAAIAYSPDGAVLATGGHDTKIKLWTVSTGFCFVTFSEHQAAVTGLVFTPNGKVVVSSSLDGTVRAFDMTRYRNFKTLTTPRPVQLSCVSVDSSGDLIAAGGQDVFEVYLWSMTTGRLVEVLGGHEGPVGGVGFSPSPTSTMLATVSWDKTLRIWDAISATATREVVELASDGLALAWRPDGQRVSVATLQGHLVTFDARSGSQVGSINGRRDLGGGKADTDKISAKKKRENAHFTSLCYSADGATLLAAGQSKHICIYHVEESLLLKKFEITQNRSFQAMDETINRRKTTEFGPLANIEDRDDGTNLKLPGTKNADMSSRTLRLEVRVSALQFSPTGRSFSSVTTEGLLVYSLDRHLVFDPLNLSLDITPQKIRKELECKNYLKSLVMSLKLSEKHLIRQCVESIPHENISLVTQQLNLSYLPSLLTFIAEEAEVSRHIQFYLRWTKSLLYSHGSYLKTESRKFTPVLNLLIKSLTRKSEELSKICDYNKYTMEYLIHHCENKTERENDESGDEMEVEGGVQEITNADESDEDMTELAAKWTDDEDDDQEEDDDNEEEDDTDD
;
A
#
# COMPACT_ATOMS: atom_id res chain seq x y z
N MET A 1 5.64 -1.75 -5.23
CA MET A 1 6.59 -0.63 -5.48
C MET A 1 5.82 0.60 -5.94
N ALA A 2 6.29 1.79 -5.58
CA ALA A 2 5.79 3.06 -6.08
C ALA A 2 6.97 3.89 -6.58
N ALA A 3 6.79 4.62 -7.67
CA ALA A 3 7.78 5.56 -8.19
C ALA A 3 7.14 6.93 -8.38
N ASN A 4 7.94 7.96 -8.21
CA ASN A 4 7.55 9.33 -8.50
C ASN A 4 8.23 9.86 -9.77
N GLU A 5 7.79 11.02 -10.24
CA GLU A 5 8.37 11.69 -11.41
C GLU A 5 9.83 12.07 -11.23
N ASP A 6 10.30 12.32 -10.00
CA ASP A 6 11.72 12.63 -9.73
C ASP A 6 12.64 11.39 -9.78
N GLY A 7 12.08 10.21 -10.04
CA GLY A 7 12.81 8.96 -10.16
C GLY A 7 13.16 8.32 -8.80
N GLU A 8 12.43 8.63 -7.75
CA GLU A 8 12.53 7.90 -6.49
C GLU A 8 11.58 6.70 -6.50
N ILE A 9 12.12 5.53 -6.28
CA ILE A 9 11.38 4.27 -6.15
C ILE A 9 11.33 3.89 -4.68
N VAL A 10 10.15 3.56 -4.21
CA VAL A 10 9.92 3.14 -2.83
C VAL A 10 9.32 1.74 -2.81
N LEU A 11 9.95 0.83 -2.09
CA LEU A 11 9.41 -0.48 -1.79
C LEU A 11 8.65 -0.41 -0.48
N ILE A 12 7.36 -0.68 -0.51
CA ILE A 12 6.45 -0.56 0.63
C ILE A 12 5.89 -1.95 0.94
N SER A 13 5.97 -2.35 2.21
CA SER A 13 5.20 -3.50 2.69
C SER A 13 3.74 -3.07 2.90
N LEU A 14 2.81 -3.74 2.21
CA LEU A 14 1.38 -3.45 2.34
C LEU A 14 0.84 -3.91 3.70
N ILE A 15 1.44 -4.92 4.29
CA ILE A 15 1.00 -5.49 5.58
C ILE A 15 1.40 -4.57 6.73
N SER A 16 2.68 -4.20 6.81
CA SER A 16 3.20 -3.35 7.88
C SER A 16 3.04 -1.84 7.62
N ARG A 17 2.58 -1.46 6.43
CA ARG A 17 2.51 -0.06 5.95
C ARG A 17 3.82 0.71 6.11
N SER A 18 4.93 0.00 6.06
CA SER A 18 6.26 0.58 6.23
C SER A 18 7.03 0.60 4.93
N VAL A 19 7.85 1.63 4.77
CA VAL A 19 8.81 1.71 3.68
C VAL A 19 9.99 0.79 4.02
N LEU A 20 10.22 -0.23 3.19
CA LEU A 20 11.33 -1.16 3.36
C LEU A 20 12.63 -0.59 2.79
N HIS A 21 12.61 -0.19 1.54
CA HIS A 21 13.77 0.28 0.81
C HIS A 21 13.43 1.45 -0.11
N ARG A 22 14.45 2.28 -0.42
CA ARG A 22 14.35 3.40 -1.37
C ARG A 22 15.48 3.34 -2.37
N LEU A 23 15.16 3.53 -3.65
CA LEU A 23 16.11 3.64 -4.74
C LEU A 23 15.90 4.99 -5.44
N ARG A 24 16.97 5.72 -5.73
CA ARG A 24 16.92 6.98 -6.47
C ARG A 24 17.62 6.83 -7.81
N THR A 25 16.88 7.09 -8.86
CA THR A 25 17.39 7.03 -10.23
C THR A 25 17.70 8.42 -10.81
N ASN A 26 17.25 9.49 -10.15
CA ASN A 26 17.41 10.91 -10.54
C ASN A 26 16.77 11.26 -11.90
N ARG A 27 15.86 10.44 -12.44
CA ARG A 27 15.16 10.64 -13.72
C ARG A 27 13.79 10.02 -13.68
N THR A 28 12.89 10.51 -14.52
CA THR A 28 11.50 10.05 -14.60
C THR A 28 11.38 8.56 -14.90
N ILE A 29 10.43 7.91 -14.24
CA ILE A 29 10.12 6.50 -14.40
C ILE A 29 8.68 6.37 -14.86
N ASN A 30 8.46 5.78 -16.03
CA ASN A 30 7.12 5.63 -16.61
C ASN A 30 6.44 4.32 -16.20
N CYS A 31 7.20 3.25 -16.02
CA CYS A 31 6.65 1.93 -15.70
C CYS A 31 7.59 1.13 -14.79
N ILE A 32 6.99 0.38 -13.86
CA ILE A 32 7.69 -0.60 -13.01
C ILE A 32 6.88 -1.88 -13.01
N LYS A 33 7.53 -3.02 -13.25
CA LYS A 33 6.89 -4.33 -13.11
C LYS A 33 7.86 -5.35 -12.51
N PHE A 34 7.34 -6.18 -11.59
CA PHE A 34 8.04 -7.36 -11.11
C PHE A 34 7.97 -8.48 -12.14
N SER A 35 9.00 -9.33 -12.14
CA SER A 35 8.95 -10.59 -12.89
C SER A 35 7.94 -11.56 -12.26
N PRO A 36 7.32 -12.46 -13.03
CA PRO A 36 6.38 -13.46 -12.50
C PRO A 36 6.97 -14.36 -11.40
N ASP A 37 8.28 -14.63 -11.45
CA ASP A 37 9.03 -15.41 -10.44
C ASP A 37 9.43 -14.58 -9.22
N SER A 38 9.14 -13.26 -9.21
CA SER A 38 9.46 -12.32 -8.13
C SER A 38 10.95 -12.16 -7.82
N LYS A 39 11.86 -12.69 -8.65
CA LYS A 39 13.32 -12.57 -8.45
C LYS A 39 13.88 -11.26 -8.98
N HIS A 40 13.22 -10.68 -9.98
CA HIS A 40 13.65 -9.47 -10.65
C HIS A 40 12.54 -8.44 -10.70
N PHE A 41 12.91 -7.19 -10.90
CA PHE A 41 11.98 -6.16 -11.33
C PHE A 41 12.64 -5.29 -12.40
N ALA A 42 11.83 -4.79 -13.30
CA ALA A 42 12.28 -3.89 -14.36
C ALA A 42 11.64 -2.51 -14.22
N ILE A 43 12.40 -1.49 -14.56
CA ILE A 43 11.96 -0.10 -14.60
C ILE A 43 12.25 0.49 -15.97
N THR A 44 11.38 1.36 -16.46
CA THR A 44 11.64 2.19 -17.61
C THR A 44 12.20 3.54 -17.18
N LYS A 45 13.25 3.97 -17.84
CA LYS A 45 13.92 5.24 -17.53
C LYS A 45 14.42 5.85 -18.84
N GLU A 46 13.79 6.95 -19.27
CA GLU A 46 14.07 7.56 -20.55
C GLU A 46 14.06 6.55 -21.73
N ASP A 47 15.14 6.45 -22.50
CA ASP A 47 15.32 5.58 -23.65
C ASP A 47 15.72 4.14 -23.30
N SER A 48 15.83 3.80 -22.03
CA SER A 48 16.38 2.51 -21.58
C SER A 48 15.52 1.86 -20.51
N ALA A 49 15.51 0.53 -20.47
CA ALA A 49 14.94 -0.21 -19.36
C ALA A 49 16.05 -0.85 -18.53
N PHE A 50 15.88 -0.84 -17.23
CA PHE A 50 16.83 -1.36 -16.24
C PHE A 50 16.23 -2.53 -15.51
N VAL A 51 16.98 -3.61 -15.42
CA VAL A 51 16.58 -4.81 -14.68
C VAL A 51 17.42 -4.91 -13.41
N TYR A 52 16.73 -5.05 -12.29
CA TYR A 52 17.32 -5.20 -10.96
C TYR A 52 16.91 -6.53 -10.36
N SER A 53 17.80 -7.11 -9.56
CA SER A 53 17.45 -8.18 -8.65
C SER A 53 16.48 -7.65 -7.59
N ALA A 54 15.43 -8.39 -7.31
CA ALA A 54 14.48 -8.01 -6.27
C ALA A 54 15.14 -8.07 -4.90
N PRO A 55 14.88 -7.10 -3.99
CA PRO A 55 15.44 -7.13 -2.66
C PRO A 55 14.91 -8.35 -1.90
N GLY A 56 15.78 -8.95 -1.08
CA GLY A 56 15.40 -10.06 -0.22
C GLY A 56 14.45 -9.66 0.92
N PRO A 57 14.07 -10.61 1.77
CA PRO A 57 13.08 -10.37 2.85
C PRO A 57 13.62 -9.53 4.02
N PHE A 58 14.91 -9.22 4.05
CA PHE A 58 15.53 -8.52 5.18
C PHE A 58 15.50 -7.00 4.97
N SER A 59 14.94 -6.27 5.92
CA SER A 59 14.81 -4.80 5.89
C SER A 59 16.14 -4.02 6.02
N ARG A 60 17.27 -4.70 6.23
CA ARG A 60 18.60 -4.09 6.44
C ARG A 60 19.68 -4.69 5.54
N GLU A 61 19.31 -5.14 4.36
CA GLU A 61 20.30 -5.60 3.38
C GLU A 61 21.19 -4.46 2.93
N TYR A 62 22.49 -4.74 2.83
CA TYR A 62 23.43 -3.84 2.21
C TYR A 62 23.24 -3.89 0.69
N ASN A 63 22.96 -2.76 0.06
CA ASN A 63 22.66 -2.63 -1.37
C ASN A 63 21.51 -3.56 -1.86
N PRO A 64 20.28 -3.35 -1.39
CA PRO A 64 19.14 -4.21 -1.70
C PRO A 64 18.75 -4.21 -3.20
N PHE A 65 19.24 -3.24 -3.98
CA PHE A 65 18.93 -3.10 -5.40
C PHE A 65 20.19 -3.31 -6.25
N CYS A 66 20.47 -4.55 -6.60
CA CYS A 66 21.56 -4.89 -7.51
C CYS A 66 21.07 -4.78 -8.96
N MET A 67 21.70 -3.89 -9.75
CA MET A 67 21.43 -3.77 -11.17
C MET A 67 22.09 -4.93 -11.93
N GLU A 68 21.31 -5.72 -12.63
CA GLU A 68 21.80 -6.87 -13.41
C GLU A 68 22.02 -6.51 -14.87
N ARG A 69 21.05 -5.84 -15.49
CA ARG A 69 21.11 -5.59 -16.91
C ARG A 69 20.50 -4.24 -17.29
N VAL A 70 21.06 -3.61 -18.32
CA VAL A 70 20.52 -2.41 -18.95
C VAL A 70 20.13 -2.73 -20.38
N LEU A 71 18.86 -2.53 -20.72
CA LEU A 71 18.26 -2.80 -22.01
C LEU A 71 18.19 -1.47 -22.79
N LYS A 72 19.06 -1.34 -23.78
CA LYS A 72 19.20 -0.13 -24.62
C LYS A 72 18.68 -0.38 -26.02
N GLY A 73 18.30 0.68 -26.74
CA GLY A 73 17.95 0.63 -28.15
C GLY A 73 16.68 1.39 -28.53
N ALA A 74 15.91 1.93 -27.58
CA ALA A 74 14.84 2.84 -27.89
C ALA A 74 15.40 4.20 -28.35
N TYR A 75 14.72 4.83 -29.30
CA TYR A 75 15.10 6.17 -29.81
C TYR A 75 14.37 7.29 -29.09
N ASN A 76 13.36 6.96 -28.28
CA ASN A 76 12.59 7.89 -27.48
C ASN A 76 12.21 7.22 -26.16
N ASP A 77 11.55 7.97 -25.26
CA ASP A 77 11.17 7.49 -23.94
C ASP A 77 10.42 6.15 -23.99
N THR A 78 10.80 5.27 -23.09
CA THR A 78 10.13 3.99 -22.87
C THR A 78 8.87 4.19 -22.02
N THR A 79 7.73 3.62 -22.46
CA THR A 79 6.41 3.87 -21.84
C THR A 79 5.90 2.70 -21.02
N CYS A 80 6.08 1.48 -21.51
CA CYS A 80 5.51 0.29 -20.89
C CYS A 80 6.47 -0.89 -20.90
N LEU A 81 6.23 -1.83 -19.97
CA LEU A 81 6.98 -3.08 -19.81
C LEU A 81 6.04 -4.27 -19.75
N ALA A 82 6.46 -5.39 -20.29
CA ALA A 82 5.82 -6.68 -20.06
C ALA A 82 6.86 -7.77 -19.85
N TRP A 83 6.60 -8.66 -18.91
CA TRP A 83 7.36 -9.87 -18.68
C TRP A 83 6.67 -11.06 -19.33
N SER A 84 7.45 -11.96 -19.90
CA SER A 84 6.96 -13.27 -20.31
C SER A 84 6.61 -14.14 -19.11
N SER A 85 5.73 -15.11 -19.27
CA SER A 85 5.34 -16.06 -18.22
C SER A 85 6.53 -16.84 -17.64
N CYS A 86 7.58 -17.08 -18.44
CA CYS A 86 8.81 -17.76 -18.02
C CYS A 86 9.84 -16.84 -17.33
N SER A 87 9.55 -15.54 -17.15
CA SER A 87 10.45 -14.53 -16.57
C SER A 87 11.79 -14.31 -17.27
N ARG A 88 11.97 -14.86 -18.50
CA ARG A 88 13.23 -14.78 -19.26
C ARG A 88 13.23 -13.67 -20.30
N PHE A 89 12.05 -13.21 -20.74
CA PHE A 89 11.91 -12.20 -21.78
C PHE A 89 11.18 -10.97 -21.25
N ILE A 90 11.58 -9.83 -21.81
CA ILE A 90 10.97 -8.54 -21.50
C ILE A 90 10.63 -7.83 -22.80
N ALA A 91 9.39 -7.42 -22.97
CA ALA A 91 8.97 -6.50 -24.02
C ALA A 91 8.93 -5.08 -23.47
N VAL A 92 9.56 -4.16 -24.17
CA VAL A 92 9.64 -2.74 -23.83
C VAL A 92 8.98 -1.93 -24.93
N GLY A 93 7.90 -1.25 -24.64
CA GLY A 93 7.25 -0.31 -25.55
C GLY A 93 7.79 1.10 -25.36
N SER A 94 7.81 1.88 -26.42
CA SER A 94 8.39 3.21 -26.42
C SER A 94 7.52 4.21 -27.20
N LYS A 95 7.77 5.51 -26.98
CA LYS A 95 7.14 6.61 -27.75
C LYS A 95 7.59 6.64 -29.21
N ASP A 96 8.67 5.92 -29.56
CA ASP A 96 9.14 5.78 -30.95
C ASP A 96 8.28 4.85 -31.82
N MET A 97 7.08 4.49 -31.36
CA MET A 97 6.12 3.63 -32.07
C MET A 97 6.65 2.20 -32.33
N SER A 98 7.59 1.75 -31.52
CA SER A 98 8.15 0.41 -31.60
C SER A 98 8.10 -0.31 -30.26
N VAL A 99 8.08 -1.65 -30.33
CA VAL A 99 8.23 -2.54 -29.17
C VAL A 99 9.49 -3.37 -29.38
N ARG A 100 10.32 -3.46 -28.35
CA ARG A 100 11.55 -4.27 -28.38
C ARG A 100 11.47 -5.41 -27.41
N ILE A 101 11.84 -6.58 -27.87
CA ILE A 101 11.86 -7.79 -27.06
C ILE A 101 13.32 -8.13 -26.73
N TYR A 102 13.60 -8.25 -25.44
CA TYR A 102 14.91 -8.58 -24.90
C TYR A 102 14.85 -9.90 -24.15
N SER A 103 15.96 -10.62 -24.13
CA SER A 103 16.13 -11.79 -23.28
C SER A 103 17.06 -11.48 -22.11
N LEU A 104 16.77 -12.00 -20.94
CA LEU A 104 17.68 -11.95 -19.77
C LEU A 104 18.79 -13.00 -19.90
N ASP A 105 18.45 -14.19 -20.40
CA ASP A 105 19.41 -15.25 -20.67
C ASP A 105 20.05 -15.06 -22.03
N ASN A 106 21.24 -15.61 -22.20
CA ASN A 106 21.90 -15.62 -23.51
C ASN A 106 21.48 -16.87 -24.29
N PHE A 107 20.75 -16.68 -25.38
CA PHE A 107 20.38 -17.72 -26.30
C PHE A 107 21.15 -17.56 -27.63
N VAL A 108 21.49 -18.67 -28.30
CA VAL A 108 22.20 -18.66 -29.57
C VAL A 108 21.27 -18.20 -30.69
N ASN A 109 20.01 -18.63 -30.63
CA ASN A 109 19.00 -18.39 -31.65
C ASN A 109 18.11 -17.17 -31.39
N PHE A 110 18.38 -16.40 -30.35
CA PHE A 110 17.64 -15.18 -30.02
C PHE A 110 18.53 -13.94 -30.15
N SER A 111 18.03 -12.92 -30.82
CA SER A 111 18.59 -11.57 -30.83
C SER A 111 17.51 -10.56 -30.47
N VAL A 112 17.91 -9.35 -30.03
CA VAL A 112 16.93 -8.29 -29.75
C VAL A 112 16.05 -8.06 -30.98
N CYS A 113 14.74 -8.28 -30.84
CA CYS A 113 13.76 -8.09 -31.89
C CYS A 113 13.09 -6.73 -31.73
N SER A 114 13.03 -5.96 -32.80
CA SER A 114 12.31 -4.68 -32.85
C SER A 114 11.04 -4.83 -33.70
N LEU A 115 9.89 -4.60 -33.06
CA LEU A 115 8.57 -4.72 -33.66
C LEU A 115 8.03 -3.32 -33.95
N GLY A 116 7.90 -2.98 -35.22
CA GLY A 116 7.41 -1.67 -35.68
C GLY A 116 6.01 -1.79 -36.31
N GLY A 117 5.39 -0.65 -36.61
CA GLY A 117 4.10 -0.60 -37.32
C GLY A 117 2.93 -0.10 -36.47
N LEU A 118 3.19 0.34 -35.27
CA LEU A 118 2.28 1.18 -34.48
C LEU A 118 2.19 2.55 -35.16
N SER A 119 1.02 3.16 -35.12
CA SER A 119 0.80 4.50 -35.72
C SER A 119 1.01 5.62 -34.69
N ASP A 120 1.21 5.27 -33.43
CA ASP A 120 1.32 6.19 -32.31
C ASP A 120 2.11 5.53 -31.16
N SER A 121 2.40 6.27 -30.10
CA SER A 121 3.10 5.78 -28.91
C SER A 121 2.49 4.48 -28.36
N CYS A 122 3.33 3.58 -27.90
CA CYS A 122 2.90 2.32 -27.29
C CYS A 122 2.36 2.59 -25.88
N VAL A 123 1.15 2.11 -25.57
CA VAL A 123 0.51 2.22 -24.23
C VAL A 123 0.67 0.92 -23.46
N GLY A 124 0.57 -0.23 -24.13
CA GLY A 124 0.67 -1.52 -23.48
C GLY A 124 1.31 -2.57 -24.36
N THR A 125 2.08 -3.45 -23.75
CA THR A 125 2.65 -4.65 -24.39
C THR A 125 2.35 -5.85 -23.50
N PHE A 126 2.05 -7.00 -24.09
CA PHE A 126 1.66 -8.20 -23.36
C PHE A 126 2.18 -9.44 -24.08
N PHE A 127 2.59 -10.44 -23.32
CA PHE A 127 2.93 -11.77 -23.82
C PHE A 127 1.76 -12.73 -23.64
N GLU A 128 1.60 -13.64 -24.55
CA GLU A 128 0.68 -14.76 -24.37
C GLU A 128 1.27 -15.79 -23.40
N THR A 129 0.41 -16.61 -22.81
CA THR A 129 0.80 -17.62 -21.82
C THR A 129 1.64 -18.71 -22.47
N ASN A 130 2.83 -18.99 -21.93
CA ASN A 130 3.75 -20.03 -22.41
C ASN A 130 4.11 -19.94 -23.89
N SER A 131 4.01 -18.75 -24.49
CA SER A 131 4.40 -18.44 -25.87
C SER A 131 5.32 -17.21 -25.90
N LEU A 132 6.05 -17.05 -26.99
CA LEU A 132 6.76 -15.80 -27.31
C LEU A 132 5.88 -14.80 -28.03
N ASP A 133 4.64 -15.18 -28.37
CA ASP A 133 3.71 -14.30 -29.07
C ASP A 133 3.35 -13.11 -28.20
N CYS A 134 3.23 -11.95 -28.82
CA CYS A 134 2.99 -10.74 -28.06
C CYS A 134 1.92 -9.85 -28.73
N TYR A 135 1.28 -9.08 -27.88
CA TYR A 135 0.29 -8.09 -28.24
C TYR A 135 0.85 -6.69 -27.96
N SER A 136 0.65 -5.75 -28.86
CA SER A 136 1.03 -4.36 -28.67
C SER A 136 -0.14 -3.42 -28.96
N VAL A 137 -0.37 -2.49 -28.01
CA VAL A 137 -1.50 -1.55 -28.05
C VAL A 137 -0.95 -0.13 -28.13
N SER A 138 -1.46 0.67 -29.09
CA SER A 138 -1.06 2.06 -29.27
C SER A 138 -2.10 3.04 -28.73
N LYS A 139 -1.67 4.25 -28.36
CA LYS A 139 -2.52 5.38 -27.96
C LYS A 139 -3.59 5.71 -29.03
N GLY A 140 -3.26 5.51 -30.29
CA GLY A 140 -4.19 5.62 -31.40
C GLY A 140 -5.30 4.58 -31.45
N GLY A 141 -5.28 3.54 -30.58
CA GLY A 141 -6.29 2.46 -30.53
C GLY A 141 -6.01 1.29 -31.46
N HIS A 142 -4.80 1.14 -31.99
CA HIS A 142 -4.40 -0.02 -32.75
C HIS A 142 -3.89 -1.14 -31.86
N LEU A 143 -4.41 -2.33 -32.05
CA LEU A 143 -3.90 -3.59 -31.48
C LEU A 143 -3.20 -4.37 -32.60
N LEU A 144 -1.93 -4.70 -32.40
CA LEU A 144 -1.15 -5.56 -33.30
C LEU A 144 -0.86 -6.88 -32.58
N VAL A 145 -1.07 -7.97 -33.32
CA VAL A 145 -0.77 -9.33 -32.88
C VAL A 145 0.49 -9.81 -33.58
N TRP A 146 1.45 -10.27 -32.78
CA TRP A 146 2.75 -10.74 -33.26
C TRP A 146 2.94 -12.21 -32.92
N GLU A 147 3.19 -13.02 -33.91
CA GLU A 147 3.48 -14.44 -33.78
C GLU A 147 4.97 -14.70 -33.96
N SER A 148 5.54 -15.55 -33.11
CA SER A 148 6.91 -16.03 -33.23
C SER A 148 6.97 -17.32 -34.06
N ASN A 149 8.04 -17.49 -34.84
CA ASN A 149 8.27 -18.71 -35.59
C ASN A 149 8.78 -19.89 -34.72
N ILE A 150 9.15 -19.65 -33.47
CA ILE A 150 9.80 -20.61 -32.57
C ILE A 150 9.13 -20.55 -31.20
N GLY A 151 8.92 -21.72 -30.59
CA GLY A 151 8.42 -21.84 -29.22
C GLY A 151 9.51 -21.58 -28.17
N ILE A 152 9.08 -21.43 -26.90
CA ILE A 152 10.01 -21.25 -25.75
C ILE A 152 10.89 -22.49 -25.55
N GLU A 153 10.40 -23.67 -25.91
CA GLU A 153 11.08 -24.95 -25.75
C GLU A 153 12.23 -25.16 -26.75
N ASP A 154 12.15 -24.51 -27.89
CA ASP A 154 13.15 -24.63 -28.99
C ASP A 154 14.32 -23.64 -28.85
N LEU A 155 14.39 -22.91 -27.75
CA LEU A 155 15.44 -21.94 -27.45
C LEU A 155 16.70 -22.62 -26.95
N VAL A 156 17.81 -22.42 -27.65
CA VAL A 156 19.11 -23.03 -27.34
C VAL A 156 19.92 -22.08 -26.44
N PRO A 157 20.19 -22.47 -25.17
CA PRO A 157 21.00 -21.63 -24.27
C PRO A 157 22.47 -21.62 -24.77
N SER A 158 23.12 -20.44 -24.77
CA SER A 158 24.53 -20.36 -25.10
C SER A 158 25.37 -20.87 -23.91
N THR A 159 26.03 -22.00 -24.08
CA THR A 159 27.04 -22.49 -23.13
C THR A 159 28.22 -21.51 -23.14
N GLY A 160 28.68 -21.09 -21.96
CA GLY A 160 29.52 -19.89 -21.73
C GLY A 160 30.87 -19.76 -22.46
N ASP A 161 31.28 -20.71 -23.32
CA ASP A 161 32.51 -20.65 -24.12
C ASP A 161 32.34 -20.08 -25.53
N GLU A 162 31.13 -20.17 -26.12
CA GLU A 162 30.90 -19.64 -27.48
C GLU A 162 30.61 -18.13 -27.50
N GLY A 163 30.08 -17.56 -26.41
CA GLY A 163 29.82 -16.12 -26.30
C GLY A 163 31.08 -15.24 -26.36
N LYS A 164 32.24 -15.77 -25.94
CA LYS A 164 33.52 -15.05 -26.02
C LYS A 164 34.15 -15.03 -27.42
N LYS A 165 33.80 -15.98 -28.29
CA LYS A 165 34.30 -16.02 -29.65
C LYS A 165 33.55 -15.05 -30.56
N ASN A 166 32.25 -14.84 -30.37
CA ASN A 166 31.44 -13.93 -31.19
C ASN A 166 31.64 -12.44 -30.81
N GLN A 167 31.92 -12.13 -29.55
CA GLN A 167 32.31 -10.75 -29.18
C GLN A 167 33.70 -10.34 -29.73
N LYS A 168 34.63 -11.30 -29.90
CA LYS A 168 35.93 -11.02 -30.54
C LYS A 168 35.82 -10.85 -32.07
N LYS A 169 34.87 -11.52 -32.72
CA LYS A 169 34.63 -11.34 -34.19
C LYS A 169 33.95 -9.99 -34.49
N ASN A 170 33.01 -9.54 -33.63
CA ASN A 170 32.37 -8.22 -33.82
C ASN A 170 33.30 -7.04 -33.45
N ARG A 171 34.25 -7.24 -32.53
CA ARG A 171 35.25 -6.20 -32.23
C ARG A 171 36.35 -6.08 -33.27
N LYS A 172 36.57 -7.13 -34.13
CA LYS A 172 37.55 -7.04 -35.23
C LYS A 172 36.95 -6.47 -36.52
N LYS A 173 35.61 -6.32 -36.63
CA LYS A 173 34.96 -5.67 -37.78
C LYS A 173 34.73 -4.17 -37.65
N SER A 174 35.09 -3.59 -36.49
CA SER A 174 34.92 -2.16 -36.25
C SER A 174 36.21 -1.35 -36.15
N SER A 175 37.33 -1.90 -36.63
CA SER A 175 38.61 -1.19 -36.67
C SER A 175 39.45 -1.61 -37.89
N GLU A 176 39.03 -1.21 -39.07
CA GLU A 176 39.90 -1.05 -40.24
C GLU A 176 39.39 0.14 -41.02
N PRO A 177 40.30 1.10 -41.40
CA PRO A 177 39.96 2.27 -42.21
C PRO A 177 39.80 1.92 -43.66
N GLU A 178 38.90 2.63 -44.30
CA GLU A 178 38.67 2.64 -45.75
C GLU A 178 39.91 3.15 -46.45
N GLU A 179 40.49 2.37 -47.40
CA GLU A 179 41.26 2.84 -48.49
C GLU A 179 40.65 2.31 -49.78
N ASP A 180 40.33 3.23 -50.69
CA ASP A 180 39.89 3.07 -52.01
C ASP A 180 40.89 2.24 -52.84
N ASP A 181 40.35 1.28 -53.63
CA ASP A 181 40.76 1.26 -55.07
C ASP A 181 39.96 0.25 -55.90
N VAL A 182 39.83 0.61 -57.13
CA VAL A 182 39.06 0.32 -58.29
C VAL A 182 39.45 -1.03 -58.98
N GLU A 183 38.38 -1.65 -59.59
CA GLU A 183 38.38 -2.50 -60.81
C GLU A 183 39.00 -3.92 -60.80
N ASP A 184 38.31 -4.91 -61.12
CA ASP A 184 38.04 -5.63 -62.38
C ASP A 184 37.80 -7.15 -62.27
N GLU A 185 36.76 -7.57 -62.95
CA GLU A 185 36.57 -8.83 -63.75
C GLU A 185 36.67 -10.23 -63.12
N GLN A 186 35.50 -10.89 -63.24
CA GLN A 186 35.23 -12.25 -63.71
C GLN A 186 36.28 -13.36 -63.49
N THR A 187 35.88 -14.38 -62.76
CA THR A 187 35.93 -15.78 -63.30
C THR A 187 35.18 -16.75 -62.40
N GLU A 188 34.26 -17.48 -63.05
CA GLU A 188 33.63 -18.71 -62.51
C GLU A 188 34.69 -19.77 -62.21
N LYS A 189 34.67 -20.39 -61.05
CA LYS A 189 35.14 -21.76 -60.86
C LYS A 189 34.23 -22.50 -59.87
N THR A 190 33.36 -23.31 -60.46
CA THR A 190 32.77 -24.51 -59.87
C THR A 190 33.78 -25.33 -59.11
N LYS A 191 33.53 -25.50 -57.83
CA LYS A 191 34.07 -26.60 -57.04
C LYS A 191 32.92 -27.30 -56.33
N THR A 192 32.59 -28.47 -56.82
CA THR A 192 31.91 -29.57 -56.18
C THR A 192 32.52 -29.81 -54.79
N ILE A 193 31.75 -29.64 -53.73
CA ILE A 193 32.04 -30.08 -52.44
C ILE A 193 31.00 -31.14 -52.05
N THR A 194 31.55 -32.30 -51.73
CA THR A 194 30.95 -33.52 -51.24
C THR A 194 30.03 -33.26 -50.04
N ALA A 195 28.87 -33.91 -50.12
CA ALA A 195 27.92 -34.02 -49.02
C ALA A 195 28.59 -34.76 -47.85
N GLU A 196 28.57 -34.14 -46.68
CA GLU A 196 28.51 -34.71 -45.33
C GLU A 196 28.97 -33.68 -44.34
N GLU A 197 28.11 -32.72 -44.04
CA GLU A 197 27.97 -32.04 -42.72
C GLU A 197 26.60 -31.38 -42.78
N ALA A 198 25.59 -32.06 -42.23
CA ALA A 198 24.30 -31.47 -41.92
C ALA A 198 24.49 -30.46 -40.80
N ASP A 199 24.91 -29.23 -41.10
CA ASP A 199 24.67 -28.08 -40.24
C ASP A 199 23.16 -27.98 -40.04
N THR A 200 22.68 -28.41 -38.90
CA THR A 200 21.36 -28.05 -38.40
C THR A 200 21.33 -26.54 -38.37
N GLU A 201 20.74 -25.90 -39.36
CA GLU A 201 20.48 -24.47 -39.36
C GLU A 201 19.62 -24.16 -38.15
N ILE A 202 20.26 -23.64 -37.09
CA ILE A 202 19.56 -23.18 -35.89
C ILE A 202 18.68 -22.01 -36.35
N SER A 203 17.39 -22.26 -36.49
CA SER A 203 16.43 -21.24 -36.89
C SER A 203 16.43 -20.10 -35.86
N ARG A 204 16.58 -18.87 -36.36
CA ARG A 204 16.54 -17.67 -35.47
C ARG A 204 15.09 -17.28 -35.19
N VAL A 205 14.86 -16.71 -34.00
CA VAL A 205 13.56 -16.15 -33.65
C VAL A 205 13.26 -14.95 -34.53
N VAL A 206 12.16 -15.03 -35.28
CA VAL A 206 11.65 -13.95 -36.12
C VAL A 206 10.17 -13.76 -35.82
N TYR A 207 9.79 -12.50 -35.59
CA TYR A 207 8.39 -12.14 -35.37
C TYR A 207 7.70 -11.73 -36.65
N LYS A 208 6.50 -12.25 -36.85
CA LYS A 208 5.62 -11.89 -37.95
C LYS A 208 4.35 -11.25 -37.42
N ARG A 209 3.94 -10.13 -37.99
CA ARG A 209 2.65 -9.54 -37.67
C ARG A 209 1.53 -10.40 -38.28
N SER A 210 0.72 -11.01 -37.41
CA SER A 210 -0.41 -11.84 -37.76
C SER A 210 -1.62 -10.99 -38.16
N SER A 211 -2.03 -10.08 -37.29
CA SER A 211 -3.22 -9.27 -37.52
C SER A 211 -3.07 -7.83 -36.97
N ARG A 212 -3.95 -6.95 -37.46
CA ARG A 212 -4.09 -5.58 -37.00
C ARG A 212 -5.57 -5.26 -36.80
N HIS A 213 -5.94 -4.82 -35.61
CA HIS A 213 -7.30 -4.46 -35.23
C HIS A 213 -7.37 -3.02 -34.76
N PHE A 214 -8.52 -2.38 -34.92
CA PHE A 214 -8.77 -1.02 -34.52
C PHE A 214 -9.85 -1.00 -33.42
N LEU A 215 -9.41 -0.84 -32.15
CA LEU A 215 -10.26 -1.02 -30.99
C LEU A 215 -11.33 0.09 -30.85
N LYS A 216 -11.09 1.25 -31.44
CA LYS A 216 -12.01 2.40 -31.38
C LYS A 216 -13.29 2.22 -32.18
N ASP A 217 -13.32 1.29 -33.14
CA ASP A 217 -14.51 1.04 -33.97
C ASP A 217 -15.72 0.54 -33.17
N HIS A 218 -15.47 0.03 -31.98
CA HIS A 218 -16.48 -0.46 -31.04
C HIS A 218 -17.00 0.60 -30.06
N LEU A 219 -16.48 1.83 -30.12
CA LEU A 219 -16.99 2.93 -29.32
C LEU A 219 -18.10 3.64 -30.10
N GLU A 220 -19.25 3.83 -29.47
CA GLU A 220 -20.28 4.73 -29.96
C GLU A 220 -19.75 6.17 -29.85
N ALA A 221 -19.20 6.67 -30.96
CA ALA A 221 -18.64 8.01 -30.99
C ALA A 221 -19.76 9.05 -30.95
N GLU A 222 -19.88 9.79 -29.85
CA GLU A 222 -20.56 11.09 -29.88
C GLU A 222 -19.84 11.99 -30.89
N LYS A 223 -20.63 12.62 -31.77
CA LYS A 223 -20.14 13.45 -32.86
C LYS A 223 -19.24 14.58 -32.33
N GLY A 224 -17.92 14.38 -32.39
CA GLY A 224 -16.95 15.46 -32.16
C GLY A 224 -15.70 15.14 -31.37
N SER A 225 -15.66 14.11 -30.53
CA SER A 225 -14.44 13.73 -29.79
C SER A 225 -13.78 12.48 -30.39
N ARG A 226 -12.47 12.53 -30.57
CA ARG A 226 -11.67 11.34 -30.88
C ARG A 226 -11.07 10.81 -29.57
N PRO A 227 -11.69 9.83 -28.91
CA PRO A 227 -11.17 9.30 -27.67
C PRO A 227 -9.80 8.66 -27.90
N GLU A 228 -8.83 9.02 -27.08
CA GLU A 228 -7.50 8.38 -27.07
C GLU A 228 -7.50 7.22 -26.09
N LEU A 229 -6.73 6.18 -26.41
CA LEU A 229 -6.53 5.06 -25.51
C LEU A 229 -5.49 5.47 -24.45
N SER A 230 -5.87 5.44 -23.18
CA SER A 230 -5.05 5.93 -22.06
C SER A 230 -4.31 4.81 -21.33
N CYS A 231 -4.96 3.66 -21.15
CA CYS A 231 -4.40 2.54 -20.39
C CYS A 231 -4.90 1.20 -20.93
N ALA A 232 -4.14 0.15 -20.70
CA ALA A 232 -4.49 -1.21 -21.06
C ALA A 232 -3.86 -2.21 -20.08
N ASP A 233 -4.56 -3.29 -19.78
CA ASP A 233 -4.05 -4.43 -19.02
C ASP A 233 -4.58 -5.74 -19.62
N TYR A 234 -3.80 -6.80 -19.46
CA TYR A 234 -4.11 -8.11 -20.01
C TYR A 234 -3.95 -9.21 -18.97
N HIS A 235 -5.00 -9.98 -18.79
CA HIS A 235 -4.96 -11.13 -17.91
C HIS A 235 -4.66 -12.41 -18.71
N GLN A 236 -3.47 -12.97 -18.50
CA GLN A 236 -2.95 -14.10 -19.25
C GLN A 236 -3.80 -15.37 -19.15
N LYS A 237 -4.37 -15.68 -17.98
CA LYS A 237 -5.13 -16.94 -17.75
C LYS A 237 -6.51 -16.91 -18.40
N SER A 238 -7.24 -15.80 -18.28
CA SER A 238 -8.56 -15.64 -18.90
C SER A 238 -8.50 -15.18 -20.34
N LYS A 239 -7.30 -14.79 -20.83
CA LYS A 239 -7.07 -14.24 -22.16
C LYS A 239 -7.91 -13.00 -22.49
N ILE A 240 -8.19 -12.17 -21.48
CA ILE A 240 -8.99 -10.95 -21.63
C ILE A 240 -8.07 -9.73 -21.61
N LEU A 241 -8.26 -8.87 -22.60
CA LEU A 241 -7.64 -7.55 -22.68
C LEU A 241 -8.67 -6.49 -22.27
N VAL A 242 -8.31 -5.63 -21.31
CA VAL A 242 -9.08 -4.44 -20.94
C VAL A 242 -8.36 -3.21 -21.46
N VAL A 243 -9.10 -2.32 -22.07
CA VAL A 243 -8.58 -1.03 -22.55
C VAL A 243 -9.45 0.11 -22.03
N GLY A 244 -8.83 1.15 -21.48
CA GLY A 244 -9.47 2.37 -20.99
C GLY A 244 -9.21 3.54 -21.93
N PHE A 245 -10.20 4.43 -22.06
CA PHE A 245 -10.16 5.58 -22.94
C PHE A 245 -10.27 6.90 -22.20
N SER A 246 -9.82 7.95 -22.85
CA SER A 246 -9.95 9.33 -22.36
C SER A 246 -11.40 9.83 -22.26
N SER A 247 -12.35 9.14 -22.87
CA SER A 247 -13.79 9.42 -22.77
C SER A 247 -14.46 8.80 -21.55
N GLY A 248 -13.70 8.09 -20.67
CA GLY A 248 -14.28 7.37 -19.55
C GLY A 248 -14.95 6.03 -19.90
N ALA A 249 -14.87 5.62 -21.16
CA ALA A 249 -15.30 4.31 -21.61
C ALA A 249 -14.18 3.30 -21.45
N PHE A 250 -14.53 2.04 -21.19
CA PHE A 250 -13.61 0.91 -21.25
C PHE A 250 -14.23 -0.25 -22.04
N LEU A 251 -13.37 -0.99 -22.71
CA LEU A 251 -13.75 -2.14 -23.54
C LEU A 251 -13.01 -3.38 -23.06
N LEU A 252 -13.70 -4.52 -23.11
CA LEU A 252 -13.13 -5.84 -22.89
C LEU A 252 -13.10 -6.63 -24.18
N PHE A 253 -11.95 -7.19 -24.48
CA PHE A 253 -11.75 -8.06 -25.65
C PHE A 253 -11.22 -9.42 -25.24
N SER A 254 -11.73 -10.46 -25.87
CA SER A 254 -11.15 -11.80 -25.77
C SER A 254 -10.07 -11.97 -26.83
N LEU A 255 -8.87 -12.40 -26.42
CA LEU A 255 -7.77 -12.70 -27.32
C LEU A 255 -7.62 -14.23 -27.48
N PRO A 256 -7.15 -14.77 -28.63
CA PRO A 256 -6.56 -14.05 -29.78
C PRO A 256 -7.58 -13.51 -30.78
N ASP A 257 -8.84 -13.92 -30.72
CA ASP A 257 -9.85 -13.62 -31.77
C ASP A 257 -10.29 -12.15 -31.81
N VAL A 258 -9.87 -11.34 -30.84
CA VAL A 258 -10.21 -9.90 -30.69
C VAL A 258 -11.73 -9.67 -30.76
N SER A 259 -12.49 -10.54 -30.11
CA SER A 259 -13.95 -10.37 -29.98
C SER A 259 -14.29 -9.45 -28.81
N LEU A 260 -15.19 -8.49 -29.04
CA LEU A 260 -15.69 -7.60 -28.02
C LEU A 260 -16.58 -8.38 -27.01
N VAL A 261 -16.24 -8.35 -25.73
CA VAL A 261 -17.01 -8.95 -24.66
C VAL A 261 -17.97 -7.92 -24.06
N HIS A 262 -17.44 -6.78 -23.62
CA HIS A 262 -18.23 -5.69 -23.02
C HIS A 262 -17.73 -4.32 -23.46
N SER A 263 -18.69 -3.37 -23.58
CA SER A 263 -18.45 -1.94 -23.79
C SER A 263 -19.23 -1.14 -22.76
N LEU A 264 -18.55 -0.45 -21.87
CA LEU A 264 -19.17 0.28 -20.76
C LEU A 264 -18.50 1.65 -20.59
N ALA A 265 -19.29 2.65 -20.25
CA ALA A 265 -18.82 3.98 -19.85
C ALA A 265 -19.04 4.17 -18.34
N ILE A 266 -18.01 4.60 -17.63
CA ILE A 266 -18.06 4.85 -16.18
C ILE A 266 -18.41 6.31 -15.90
N SER A 267 -17.80 7.20 -16.66
CA SER A 267 -17.90 8.65 -16.47
C SER A 267 -17.50 9.34 -17.78
N ASP A 268 -17.64 10.65 -17.83
CA ASP A 268 -17.15 11.46 -18.96
C ASP A 268 -15.67 11.87 -18.80
N GLN A 269 -14.99 11.33 -17.80
CA GLN A 269 -13.61 11.68 -17.44
C GLN A 269 -12.63 10.56 -17.79
N THR A 270 -11.35 10.92 -17.93
CA THR A 270 -10.30 9.99 -18.35
C THR A 270 -10.09 8.83 -17.37
N ILE A 271 -10.00 7.61 -17.88
CA ILE A 271 -9.52 6.45 -17.14
C ILE A 271 -7.99 6.41 -17.26
N SER A 272 -7.26 6.65 -16.17
CA SER A 272 -5.78 6.71 -16.21
C SER A 272 -5.12 5.35 -16.01
N SER A 273 -5.75 4.44 -15.29
CA SER A 273 -5.18 3.15 -14.96
C SER A 273 -6.23 2.05 -14.92
N VAL A 274 -5.82 0.87 -15.36
CA VAL A 274 -6.62 -0.35 -15.34
C VAL A 274 -5.74 -1.48 -14.83
N SER A 275 -6.29 -2.38 -14.03
CA SER A 275 -5.58 -3.57 -13.56
C SER A 275 -6.54 -4.70 -13.24
N PHE A 276 -6.12 -5.94 -13.56
CA PHE A 276 -6.81 -7.16 -13.15
C PHE A 276 -6.37 -7.64 -11.77
N ASN A 277 -7.25 -8.33 -11.07
CA ASN A 277 -6.87 -9.15 -9.92
C ASN A 277 -6.20 -10.45 -10.38
N ALA A 278 -5.54 -11.17 -9.48
CA ALA A 278 -4.81 -12.41 -9.81
C ALA A 278 -5.69 -13.56 -10.36
N PRO A 279 -6.96 -13.77 -9.92
CA PRO A 279 -7.89 -14.70 -10.54
C PRO A 279 -8.41 -14.26 -11.93
N GLY A 280 -8.45 -12.96 -12.23
CA GLY A 280 -8.98 -12.39 -13.47
C GLY A 280 -10.49 -12.15 -13.48
N ASP A 281 -11.14 -12.15 -12.31
CA ASP A 281 -12.58 -11.93 -12.16
C ASP A 281 -12.94 -10.45 -12.01
N TRP A 282 -12.04 -9.67 -11.38
CA TRP A 282 -12.27 -8.27 -11.05
C TRP A 282 -11.34 -7.35 -11.83
N ILE A 283 -11.88 -6.23 -12.24
CA ILE A 283 -11.17 -5.16 -12.95
C ILE A 283 -11.20 -3.91 -12.09
N ALA A 284 -10.04 -3.39 -11.75
CA ALA A 284 -9.90 -2.11 -11.05
C ALA A 284 -9.65 -0.99 -12.06
N LEU A 285 -10.41 0.08 -11.96
CA LEU A 285 -10.40 1.24 -12.85
C LEU A 285 -10.18 2.51 -12.03
N GLY A 286 -9.17 3.30 -12.38
CA GLY A 286 -8.83 4.55 -11.72
C GLY A 286 -9.18 5.76 -12.58
N CYS A 287 -10.02 6.66 -12.05
CA CYS A 287 -10.40 7.94 -12.65
C CYS A 287 -9.92 9.08 -11.75
N PRO A 288 -8.74 9.67 -12.02
CA PRO A 288 -8.11 10.64 -11.14
C PRO A 288 -8.89 11.94 -11.04
N ASP A 289 -9.47 12.43 -12.15
CA ASP A 289 -10.19 13.71 -12.20
C ASP A 289 -11.41 13.74 -11.26
N GLN A 290 -12.02 12.58 -11.00
CA GLN A 290 -13.13 12.44 -10.04
C GLN A 290 -12.70 11.88 -8.69
N GLY A 291 -11.41 11.53 -8.52
CA GLY A 291 -10.93 10.83 -7.33
C GLY A 291 -11.63 9.47 -7.12
N GLN A 292 -11.96 8.79 -8.21
CA GLN A 292 -12.77 7.56 -8.17
C GLN A 292 -11.95 6.33 -8.47
N LEU A 293 -12.11 5.31 -7.62
CA LEU A 293 -11.66 3.94 -7.84
C LEU A 293 -12.88 3.04 -7.94
N LEU A 294 -12.99 2.33 -9.05
CA LEU A 294 -14.02 1.34 -9.29
C LEU A 294 -13.41 -0.04 -9.36
N VAL A 295 -14.04 -1.00 -8.72
CA VAL A 295 -13.76 -2.41 -8.92
C VAL A 295 -15.04 -3.06 -9.43
N TRP A 296 -14.95 -3.65 -10.61
CA TRP A 296 -16.06 -4.23 -11.33
C TRP A 296 -15.80 -5.70 -11.61
N GLU A 297 -16.81 -6.53 -11.37
CA GLU A 297 -16.78 -7.96 -11.70
C GLU A 297 -17.41 -8.14 -13.07
N TRP A 298 -16.58 -8.52 -14.04
CA TRP A 298 -17.01 -8.54 -15.43
C TRP A 298 -17.93 -9.70 -15.79
N GLN A 299 -17.94 -10.78 -15.01
CA GLN A 299 -18.82 -11.94 -15.24
C GLN A 299 -20.25 -11.70 -14.76
N SER A 300 -20.41 -11.09 -13.60
CA SER A 300 -21.72 -10.76 -13.01
C SER A 300 -22.24 -9.38 -13.38
N GLU A 301 -21.41 -8.59 -14.08
CA GLU A 301 -21.69 -7.18 -14.45
C GLU A 301 -22.06 -6.31 -13.23
N THR A 302 -21.47 -6.60 -12.07
CA THR A 302 -21.76 -5.89 -10.84
C THR A 302 -20.56 -5.13 -10.30
N TYR A 303 -20.82 -4.03 -9.60
CA TYR A 303 -19.78 -3.29 -8.90
C TYR A 303 -19.46 -3.99 -7.57
N VAL A 304 -18.22 -4.47 -7.44
CA VAL A 304 -17.69 -4.99 -6.18
C VAL A 304 -17.40 -3.84 -5.21
N MET A 305 -16.83 -2.76 -5.72
CA MET A 305 -16.49 -1.59 -4.92
C MET A 305 -16.56 -0.33 -5.78
N LYS A 306 -17.18 0.70 -5.23
CA LYS A 306 -17.15 2.05 -5.78
C LYS A 306 -16.63 2.98 -4.70
N GLN A 307 -15.36 3.30 -4.75
CA GLN A 307 -14.71 4.23 -3.83
C GLN A 307 -14.54 5.58 -4.51
N GLN A 308 -15.09 6.61 -3.91
CA GLN A 308 -14.93 7.96 -4.39
C GLN A 308 -14.33 8.84 -3.30
N GLY A 309 -13.16 9.40 -3.55
CA GLY A 309 -12.54 10.44 -2.76
C GLY A 309 -13.21 11.79 -2.96
N HIS A 310 -12.68 12.84 -2.33
CA HIS A 310 -13.05 14.19 -2.66
C HIS A 310 -12.49 14.58 -4.03
N GLY A 311 -13.28 15.29 -4.85
CA GLY A 311 -12.86 15.77 -6.16
C GLY A 311 -12.08 17.09 -6.11
N SER A 312 -12.02 17.74 -4.94
CA SER A 312 -11.27 18.97 -4.69
C SER A 312 -10.71 18.98 -3.26
N ASP A 313 -10.01 20.08 -2.92
CA ASP A 313 -9.39 20.23 -1.60
C ASP A 313 -10.38 20.01 -0.47
N MET A 314 -9.96 19.30 0.54
CA MET A 314 -10.72 19.11 1.79
C MET A 314 -10.41 20.28 2.75
N ALA A 315 -11.43 20.75 3.47
CA ALA A 315 -11.30 21.87 4.39
C ALA A 315 -11.53 21.49 5.85
N ALA A 316 -12.39 20.51 6.12
CA ALA A 316 -12.83 20.18 7.47
C ALA A 316 -12.69 18.68 7.78
N ILE A 317 -12.49 18.39 9.06
CA ILE A 317 -12.38 17.04 9.58
C ILE A 317 -13.03 16.93 10.96
N ALA A 318 -13.68 15.80 11.24
CA ALA A 318 -14.23 15.51 12.55
C ALA A 318 -14.19 14.00 12.87
N TYR A 319 -13.72 13.64 14.07
CA TYR A 319 -13.87 12.28 14.61
C TYR A 319 -15.21 12.10 15.30
N SER A 320 -15.78 10.91 15.15
CA SER A 320 -16.87 10.50 16.04
C SER A 320 -16.36 10.29 17.47
N PRO A 321 -17.18 10.49 18.51
CA PRO A 321 -16.74 10.32 19.91
C PRO A 321 -16.24 8.92 20.26
N ASP A 322 -16.65 7.89 19.51
CA ASP A 322 -16.14 6.51 19.66
C ASP A 322 -14.81 6.27 18.91
N GLY A 323 -14.39 7.22 18.07
CA GLY A 323 -13.17 7.11 17.27
C GLY A 323 -13.24 6.15 16.09
N ALA A 324 -14.40 5.53 15.83
CA ALA A 324 -14.55 4.53 14.76
C ALA A 324 -14.81 5.17 13.39
N VAL A 325 -15.45 6.33 13.36
CA VAL A 325 -15.84 7.05 12.14
C VAL A 325 -15.13 8.39 12.06
N LEU A 326 -14.75 8.76 10.85
CA LEU A 326 -14.17 10.05 10.53
C LEU A 326 -15.04 10.73 9.48
N ALA A 327 -15.39 11.99 9.69
CA ALA A 327 -16.09 12.82 8.72
C ALA A 327 -15.12 13.81 8.07
N THR A 328 -15.21 13.98 6.76
CA THR A 328 -14.44 14.98 6.00
C THR A 328 -15.37 15.83 5.16
N GLY A 329 -15.10 17.13 5.09
CA GLY A 329 -15.80 18.08 4.25
C GLY A 329 -14.85 18.75 3.26
N GLY A 330 -15.30 18.89 2.02
CA GLY A 330 -14.48 19.40 0.93
C GLY A 330 -15.07 20.62 0.22
N HIS A 331 -14.23 21.23 -0.59
CA HIS A 331 -14.66 22.30 -1.53
C HIS A 331 -15.56 21.74 -2.65
N ASP A 332 -15.62 20.42 -2.81
CA ASP A 332 -16.53 19.71 -3.72
C ASP A 332 -17.98 19.64 -3.20
N THR A 333 -18.33 20.43 -2.18
CA THR A 333 -19.66 20.50 -1.56
C THR A 333 -20.10 19.24 -0.83
N LYS A 334 -19.26 18.21 -0.78
CA LYS A 334 -19.60 16.88 -0.24
C LYS A 334 -19.06 16.69 1.17
N ILE A 335 -19.81 15.93 1.96
CA ILE A 335 -19.36 15.41 3.24
C ILE A 335 -19.26 13.90 3.11
N LYS A 336 -18.11 13.35 3.48
CA LYS A 336 -17.86 11.90 3.39
C LYS A 336 -17.57 11.32 4.76
N LEU A 337 -18.14 10.16 5.00
CA LEU A 337 -17.92 9.38 6.23
C LEU A 337 -17.04 8.18 5.93
N TRP A 338 -15.97 8.04 6.71
CA TRP A 338 -14.95 7.02 6.55
C TRP A 338 -14.88 6.14 7.79
N THR A 339 -14.75 4.85 7.61
CA THR A 339 -14.41 3.93 8.70
C THR A 339 -12.90 3.98 8.95
N VAL A 340 -12.47 4.35 10.16
CA VAL A 340 -11.04 4.56 10.48
C VAL A 340 -10.21 3.28 10.32
N SER A 341 -10.76 2.12 10.68
CA SER A 341 -10.07 0.83 10.62
C SER A 341 -9.80 0.35 9.20
N THR A 342 -10.75 0.56 8.28
CA THR A 342 -10.67 0.06 6.89
C THR A 342 -10.23 1.14 5.90
N GLY A 343 -10.44 2.41 6.22
CA GLY A 343 -10.19 3.54 5.32
C GLY A 343 -11.22 3.67 4.19
N PHE A 344 -12.36 2.97 4.26
CA PHE A 344 -13.41 3.07 3.25
C PHE A 344 -14.41 4.17 3.55
N CYS A 345 -14.81 4.89 2.49
CA CYS A 345 -15.95 5.78 2.50
C CYS A 345 -17.24 4.97 2.35
N PHE A 346 -18.09 5.01 3.36
CA PHE A 346 -19.35 4.26 3.34
C PHE A 346 -20.58 5.15 3.09
N VAL A 347 -20.49 6.47 3.35
CA VAL A 347 -21.56 7.44 3.08
C VAL A 347 -20.99 8.72 2.49
N THR A 348 -21.73 9.29 1.54
CA THR A 348 -21.47 10.62 0.98
C THR A 348 -22.76 11.43 1.02
N PHE A 349 -22.70 12.60 1.67
CA PHE A 349 -23.79 13.59 1.65
C PHE A 349 -23.48 14.66 0.61
N SER A 350 -24.45 15.03 -0.19
CA SER A 350 -24.32 15.99 -1.31
C SER A 350 -25.37 17.10 -1.27
N GLU A 351 -25.90 17.41 -0.09
CA GLU A 351 -26.94 18.41 0.03
C GLU A 351 -26.44 19.85 0.03
N HIS A 352 -25.17 20.12 0.39
CA HIS A 352 -24.61 21.47 0.33
C HIS A 352 -24.39 21.94 -1.12
N GLN A 353 -24.58 23.26 -1.33
CA GLN A 353 -24.43 23.90 -2.64
C GLN A 353 -23.08 24.61 -2.81
N ALA A 354 -22.35 24.84 -1.71
CA ALA A 354 -21.03 25.44 -1.73
C ALA A 354 -20.07 24.67 -0.81
N ALA A 355 -18.81 25.06 -0.77
CA ALA A 355 -17.77 24.41 -0.01
C ALA A 355 -18.14 24.24 1.47
N VAL A 356 -17.86 23.06 2.01
CA VAL A 356 -18.02 22.76 3.44
C VAL A 356 -16.78 23.27 4.18
N THR A 357 -16.99 24.17 5.15
CA THR A 357 -15.92 24.86 5.88
C THR A 357 -15.63 24.28 7.25
N GLY A 358 -16.65 23.72 7.91
CA GLY A 358 -16.51 23.14 9.23
C GLY A 358 -17.36 21.90 9.43
N LEU A 359 -16.87 20.99 10.25
CA LEU A 359 -17.55 19.74 10.65
C LEU A 359 -17.34 19.50 12.14
N VAL A 360 -18.38 19.08 12.83
CA VAL A 360 -18.31 18.67 14.22
C VAL A 360 -19.32 17.56 14.49
N PHE A 361 -18.92 16.53 15.24
CA PHE A 361 -19.86 15.55 15.81
C PHE A 361 -20.47 16.07 17.11
N THR A 362 -21.72 15.75 17.35
CA THR A 362 -22.33 15.94 18.66
C THR A 362 -21.68 14.98 19.68
N PRO A 363 -21.63 15.35 20.99
CA PRO A 363 -20.99 14.51 22.00
C PRO A 363 -21.56 13.09 22.10
N ASN A 364 -22.83 12.89 21.76
CA ASN A 364 -23.49 11.59 21.73
C ASN A 364 -23.19 10.77 20.47
N GLY A 365 -22.44 11.31 19.50
CA GLY A 365 -22.06 10.63 18.25
C GLY A 365 -23.17 10.36 17.24
N LYS A 366 -24.41 10.77 17.52
CA LYS A 366 -25.57 10.48 16.67
C LYS A 366 -25.79 11.46 15.53
N VAL A 367 -25.19 12.63 15.61
CA VAL A 367 -25.38 13.72 14.64
C VAL A 367 -24.04 14.30 14.21
N VAL A 368 -23.91 14.57 12.91
CA VAL A 368 -22.83 15.37 12.33
C VAL A 368 -23.42 16.73 11.95
N VAL A 369 -22.76 17.78 12.38
CA VAL A 369 -23.12 19.16 12.03
C VAL A 369 -22.07 19.73 11.11
N SER A 370 -22.50 20.34 10.04
CA SER A 370 -21.64 20.97 9.03
C SER A 370 -21.99 22.44 8.80
N SER A 371 -20.98 23.26 8.58
CA SER A 371 -21.15 24.63 8.05
C SER A 371 -20.62 24.71 6.61
N SER A 372 -21.22 25.59 5.83
CA SER A 372 -20.85 25.77 4.44
C SER A 372 -20.87 27.27 4.04
N LEU A 373 -20.18 27.60 2.97
CA LEU A 373 -20.23 28.90 2.33
C LEU A 373 -21.62 29.19 1.67
N ASP A 374 -22.52 28.19 1.61
CA ASP A 374 -23.90 28.38 1.16
C ASP A 374 -24.78 29.10 2.21
N GLY A 375 -24.21 29.45 3.37
CA GLY A 375 -24.93 30.15 4.44
C GLY A 375 -25.84 29.26 5.28
N THR A 376 -25.68 27.91 5.16
CA THR A 376 -26.48 26.98 5.92
C THR A 376 -25.60 26.15 6.86
N VAL A 377 -26.12 25.82 8.01
CA VAL A 377 -25.62 24.75 8.88
C VAL A 377 -26.59 23.60 8.78
N ARG A 378 -26.05 22.41 8.49
CA ARG A 378 -26.87 21.19 8.29
C ARG A 378 -26.52 20.15 9.33
N ALA A 379 -27.53 19.44 9.81
CA ALA A 379 -27.41 18.37 10.77
C ALA A 379 -27.84 17.05 10.14
N PHE A 380 -26.92 16.06 10.15
CA PHE A 380 -27.09 14.76 9.56
C PHE A 380 -27.20 13.68 10.64
N ASP A 381 -28.24 12.86 10.52
CA ASP A 381 -28.45 11.72 11.42
C ASP A 381 -27.52 10.56 11.01
N MET A 382 -26.70 10.09 11.95
CA MET A 382 -25.76 8.98 11.73
C MET A 382 -26.42 7.60 11.75
N THR A 383 -27.68 7.50 12.17
CA THR A 383 -28.43 6.21 12.14
C THR A 383 -29.16 6.00 10.83
N ARG A 384 -29.66 7.09 10.25
CA ARG A 384 -30.46 7.07 9.01
C ARG A 384 -29.71 7.62 7.79
N TYR A 385 -28.53 8.19 7.99
CA TYR A 385 -27.66 8.79 6.98
C TYR A 385 -28.37 9.80 6.08
N ARG A 386 -29.09 10.74 6.70
CA ARG A 386 -29.81 11.80 6.00
C ARG A 386 -29.77 13.11 6.75
N ASN A 387 -29.89 14.22 6.01
CA ASN A 387 -30.13 15.53 6.59
C ASN A 387 -31.54 15.57 7.24
N PHE A 388 -31.61 15.96 8.51
CA PHE A 388 -32.90 16.10 9.22
C PHE A 388 -33.19 17.55 9.63
N LYS A 389 -32.16 18.41 9.70
CA LYS A 389 -32.33 19.86 9.95
C LYS A 389 -31.36 20.67 9.11
N THR A 390 -31.91 21.79 8.59
CA THR A 390 -31.15 22.85 7.94
C THR A 390 -31.39 24.14 8.70
N LEU A 391 -30.31 24.70 9.25
CA LEU A 391 -30.31 25.94 10.00
C LEU A 391 -29.82 27.03 9.07
N THR A 392 -30.60 28.09 8.94
CA THR A 392 -30.33 29.22 8.05
C THR A 392 -30.13 30.52 8.82
N THR A 393 -29.30 31.38 8.29
CA THR A 393 -29.10 32.72 8.78
C THR A 393 -30.21 33.66 8.26
N PRO A 394 -30.54 34.74 8.99
CA PRO A 394 -31.56 35.72 8.53
C PRO A 394 -31.18 36.44 7.23
N ARG A 395 -29.88 36.55 6.94
CA ARG A 395 -29.29 37.08 5.72
C ARG A 395 -28.39 36.05 5.13
N PRO A 396 -28.18 35.96 3.83
CA PRO A 396 -27.19 35.08 3.24
C PRO A 396 -25.78 35.48 3.73
N VAL A 397 -25.12 34.61 4.47
CA VAL A 397 -23.79 34.81 5.10
C VAL A 397 -22.92 33.62 4.81
N GLN A 398 -21.67 33.86 4.42
CA GLN A 398 -20.69 32.78 4.28
C GLN A 398 -20.20 32.36 5.65
N LEU A 399 -20.36 31.07 6.00
CA LEU A 399 -19.95 30.51 7.30
C LEU A 399 -18.56 29.91 7.19
N SER A 400 -17.64 30.29 8.09
CA SER A 400 -16.24 29.84 8.12
C SER A 400 -15.98 28.68 9.04
N CYS A 401 -16.70 28.57 10.15
CA CYS A 401 -16.44 27.59 11.19
C CYS A 401 -17.73 27.24 11.94
N VAL A 402 -17.72 26.10 12.63
CA VAL A 402 -18.86 25.60 13.42
C VAL A 402 -18.36 24.91 14.69
N SER A 403 -19.11 25.04 15.76
CA SER A 403 -18.90 24.34 17.02
C SER A 403 -20.23 23.94 17.66
N VAL A 404 -20.21 22.86 18.43
CA VAL A 404 -21.37 22.32 19.16
C VAL A 404 -21.03 22.28 20.64
N ASP A 405 -22.01 22.65 21.45
CA ASP A 405 -21.89 22.61 22.91
C ASP A 405 -21.78 21.18 23.46
N SER A 406 -21.29 21.07 24.72
CA SER A 406 -21.17 19.79 25.43
C SER A 406 -22.50 19.06 25.64
N SER A 407 -23.63 19.76 25.63
CA SER A 407 -24.98 19.15 25.67
C SER A 407 -25.42 18.59 24.31
N GLY A 408 -24.85 19.10 23.20
CA GLY A 408 -25.25 18.78 21.82
C GLY A 408 -26.49 19.57 21.34
N ASP A 409 -27.00 20.54 22.11
CA ASP A 409 -28.19 21.31 21.73
C ASP A 409 -27.84 22.68 21.09
N LEU A 410 -26.82 23.35 21.58
CA LEU A 410 -26.43 24.65 21.04
C LEU A 410 -25.38 24.48 19.93
N ILE A 411 -25.60 25.15 18.82
CA ILE A 411 -24.70 25.22 17.67
C ILE A 411 -24.31 26.68 17.47
N ALA A 412 -23.01 26.92 17.37
CA ALA A 412 -22.46 28.23 16.99
C ALA A 412 -21.74 28.15 15.66
N ALA A 413 -21.95 29.13 14.76
CA ALA A 413 -21.19 29.27 13.53
C ALA A 413 -20.76 30.73 13.32
N GLY A 414 -19.50 30.87 12.86
CA GLY A 414 -18.91 32.20 12.57
C GLY A 414 -19.09 32.59 11.11
N GLY A 415 -19.44 33.90 10.89
CA GLY A 415 -19.54 34.50 9.57
C GLY A 415 -18.20 35.03 9.06
N GLN A 416 -17.98 34.87 7.77
CA GLN A 416 -16.77 35.35 7.10
C GLN A 416 -16.95 36.76 6.55
N ASP A 417 -18.10 37.05 6.01
CA ASP A 417 -18.45 38.34 5.32
C ASP A 417 -19.18 39.34 6.21
N VAL A 418 -19.97 38.90 7.17
CA VAL A 418 -20.75 39.78 8.08
C VAL A 418 -20.11 39.93 9.46
N PHE A 419 -19.10 39.11 9.81
CA PHE A 419 -18.34 39.17 11.06
C PHE A 419 -19.15 38.91 12.34
N GLU A 420 -20.31 38.29 12.22
CA GLU A 420 -21.21 37.93 13.30
C GLU A 420 -21.12 36.43 13.58
N VAL A 421 -21.45 36.06 14.81
CA VAL A 421 -21.54 34.63 15.21
C VAL A 421 -23.01 34.32 15.52
N TYR A 422 -23.50 33.27 14.89
CA TYR A 422 -24.89 32.83 14.96
C TYR A 422 -25.03 31.66 15.91
N LEU A 423 -26.00 31.68 16.81
CA LEU A 423 -26.37 30.66 17.73
C LEU A 423 -27.71 30.04 17.42
N TRP A 424 -27.80 28.74 17.25
CA TRP A 424 -29.05 28.00 17.08
C TRP A 424 -29.21 26.92 18.14
N SER A 425 -30.47 26.60 18.45
CA SER A 425 -30.80 25.39 19.20
C SER A 425 -31.09 24.23 18.22
N MET A 426 -30.41 23.10 18.44
CA MET A 426 -30.59 21.88 17.67
C MET A 426 -31.99 21.30 17.88
N THR A 427 -32.54 21.33 19.08
CA THR A 427 -33.86 20.77 19.39
C THR A 427 -34.98 21.55 18.73
N THR A 428 -34.95 22.86 18.82
CA THR A 428 -36.00 23.70 18.22
C THR A 428 -35.76 24.03 16.76
N GLY A 429 -34.51 24.00 16.29
CA GLY A 429 -34.13 24.42 14.94
C GLY A 429 -34.22 25.93 14.69
N ARG A 430 -34.34 26.73 15.75
CA ARG A 430 -34.48 28.20 15.66
C ARG A 430 -33.15 28.88 16.00
N LEU A 431 -32.93 30.00 15.38
CA LEU A 431 -31.89 30.95 15.76
C LEU A 431 -32.22 31.48 17.16
N VAL A 432 -31.31 31.31 18.09
CA VAL A 432 -31.41 31.77 19.47
C VAL A 432 -30.94 33.22 19.53
N GLU A 433 -29.76 33.53 18.99
CA GLU A 433 -29.16 34.82 19.06
C GLU A 433 -28.09 35.05 17.99
N VAL A 434 -27.77 36.33 17.78
CA VAL A 434 -26.68 36.79 16.88
C VAL A 434 -25.71 37.62 17.73
N LEU A 435 -24.46 37.11 17.85
CA LEU A 435 -23.41 37.78 18.60
C LEU A 435 -22.61 38.68 17.66
N GLY A 436 -22.82 39.98 17.79
CA GLY A 436 -22.11 41.01 17.00
C GLY A 436 -20.98 41.62 17.83
N GLY A 437 -20.01 42.23 17.13
CA GLY A 437 -18.92 42.95 17.78
C GLY A 437 -17.56 42.77 17.13
N HIS A 438 -17.31 41.70 16.41
CA HIS A 438 -16.09 41.54 15.61
C HIS A 438 -16.11 42.52 14.42
N GLU A 439 -14.95 43.08 14.10
CA GLU A 439 -14.73 43.99 12.99
C GLU A 439 -14.04 43.33 11.77
N GLY A 440 -13.75 42.03 11.89
CA GLY A 440 -13.10 41.22 10.85
C GLY A 440 -13.68 39.82 10.76
N PRO A 441 -13.31 39.06 9.71
CA PRO A 441 -13.74 37.68 9.54
C PRO A 441 -13.49 36.81 10.77
N VAL A 442 -14.49 36.03 11.15
CA VAL A 442 -14.35 35.09 12.26
C VAL A 442 -13.57 33.84 11.78
N GLY A 443 -12.33 33.66 12.27
CA GLY A 443 -11.45 32.55 11.89
C GLY A 443 -11.73 31.26 12.62
N GLY A 444 -12.27 31.34 13.87
CA GLY A 444 -12.56 30.16 14.65
C GLY A 444 -13.60 30.41 15.73
N VAL A 445 -14.40 29.40 15.99
CA VAL A 445 -15.45 29.38 17.02
C VAL A 445 -15.32 28.07 17.81
N GLY A 446 -15.44 28.12 19.12
CA GLY A 446 -15.38 26.93 19.97
C GLY A 446 -16.12 27.07 21.26
N PHE A 447 -16.99 26.11 21.57
CA PHE A 447 -17.57 25.98 22.90
C PHE A 447 -16.59 25.34 23.89
N SER A 448 -16.71 25.72 25.14
CA SER A 448 -15.99 25.03 26.23
C SER A 448 -16.44 23.56 26.30
N PRO A 449 -15.50 22.60 26.34
CA PRO A 449 -15.86 21.19 26.45
C PRO A 449 -16.35 20.79 27.85
N SER A 450 -16.26 21.70 28.84
CA SER A 450 -16.73 21.44 30.21
C SER A 450 -18.27 21.42 30.25
N PRO A 451 -18.89 20.35 30.77
CA PRO A 451 -20.36 20.27 30.85
C PRO A 451 -21.01 21.30 31.77
N THR A 452 -20.23 21.92 32.64
CA THR A 452 -20.70 22.96 33.59
C THR A 452 -20.55 24.39 33.08
N SER A 453 -19.92 24.55 31.91
CA SER A 453 -19.59 25.87 31.36
C SER A 453 -20.24 26.06 29.98
N THR A 454 -20.97 27.14 29.79
CA THR A 454 -21.60 27.57 28.54
C THR A 454 -20.78 28.63 27.81
N MET A 455 -19.48 28.72 28.13
CA MET A 455 -18.59 29.71 27.51
C MET A 455 -18.31 29.36 26.06
N LEU A 456 -18.40 30.37 25.22
CA LEU A 456 -18.04 30.32 23.81
C LEU A 456 -16.84 31.23 23.56
N ALA A 457 -15.80 30.75 22.92
CA ALA A 457 -14.69 31.59 22.47
C ALA A 457 -14.74 31.76 20.96
N THR A 458 -14.46 32.98 20.51
CA THR A 458 -14.39 33.33 19.10
C THR A 458 -13.11 34.10 18.80
N VAL A 459 -12.48 33.79 17.71
CA VAL A 459 -11.27 34.47 17.26
C VAL A 459 -11.48 35.03 15.87
N SER A 460 -10.97 36.26 15.64
CA SER A 460 -11.15 36.98 14.37
C SER A 460 -9.83 37.58 13.85
N TRP A 461 -9.83 37.95 12.60
CA TRP A 461 -8.74 38.71 11.97
C TRP A 461 -8.63 40.15 12.44
N ASP A 462 -9.64 40.63 13.21
CA ASP A 462 -9.59 41.90 13.92
C ASP A 462 -8.58 41.94 15.10
N LYS A 463 -7.79 40.90 15.26
CA LYS A 463 -6.81 40.72 16.35
C LYS A 463 -7.43 40.61 17.74
N THR A 464 -8.69 40.17 17.82
CA THR A 464 -9.36 40.00 19.11
C THR A 464 -9.76 38.53 19.32
N LEU A 465 -9.57 38.06 20.56
CA LEU A 465 -10.22 36.87 21.11
C LEU A 465 -11.33 37.31 22.02
N ARG A 466 -12.56 36.88 21.74
CA ARG A 466 -13.73 37.22 22.57
C ARG A 466 -14.30 36.00 23.23
N ILE A 467 -14.60 36.13 24.53
CA ILE A 467 -15.21 35.07 25.34
C ILE A 467 -16.64 35.52 25.65
N TRP A 468 -17.62 34.72 25.32
CA TRP A 468 -19.03 34.95 25.45
C TRP A 468 -19.64 33.97 26.43
N ASP A 469 -20.70 34.35 27.09
CA ASP A 469 -21.58 33.42 27.79
C ASP A 469 -22.80 33.12 26.91
N ALA A 470 -22.97 31.88 26.46
CA ALA A 470 -24.00 31.51 25.48
C ALA A 470 -25.43 31.56 26.04
N ILE A 471 -25.61 31.56 27.36
CA ILE A 471 -26.92 31.65 28.00
C ILE A 471 -27.32 33.10 28.25
N SER A 472 -26.42 33.92 28.74
CA SER A 472 -26.66 35.32 29.10
C SER A 472 -26.42 36.29 27.97
N ALA A 473 -26.06 35.84 26.84
CA ALA A 473 -25.80 36.31 25.45
C ALA A 473 -25.67 37.84 25.21
N THR A 474 -26.03 38.69 26.10
CA THR A 474 -26.10 40.15 25.87
C THR A 474 -24.78 40.88 26.09
N ALA A 475 -23.73 40.23 26.61
CA ALA A 475 -22.43 40.88 26.80
C ALA A 475 -21.27 39.94 26.56
N THR A 476 -20.30 40.42 25.75
CA THR A 476 -18.95 39.85 25.75
C THR A 476 -18.42 39.88 27.17
N ARG A 477 -18.10 38.70 27.73
CA ARG A 477 -17.55 38.62 29.09
C ARG A 477 -16.14 39.21 29.14
N GLU A 478 -15.34 38.90 28.12
CA GLU A 478 -13.96 39.43 28.00
C GLU A 478 -13.57 39.57 26.52
N VAL A 479 -12.79 40.62 26.28
CA VAL A 479 -12.14 40.90 24.99
C VAL A 479 -10.65 40.95 25.21
N VAL A 480 -9.93 40.08 24.57
CA VAL A 480 -8.47 39.99 24.66
C VAL A 480 -7.85 40.41 23.34
N GLU A 481 -6.91 41.35 23.38
CA GLU A 481 -6.19 41.80 22.20
C GLU A 481 -5.02 40.87 21.89
N LEU A 482 -4.90 40.47 20.63
CA LEU A 482 -3.83 39.65 20.09
C LEU A 482 -2.77 40.51 19.39
N ALA A 483 -1.52 40.05 19.39
CA ALA A 483 -0.44 40.75 18.70
C ALA A 483 -0.58 40.76 17.17
N SER A 484 -1.34 39.82 16.60
CA SER A 484 -1.65 39.74 15.16
C SER A 484 -2.95 38.98 14.92
N ASP A 485 -3.41 38.94 13.70
CA ASP A 485 -4.68 38.35 13.28
C ASP A 485 -4.81 36.92 13.79
N GLY A 486 -5.95 36.60 14.41
CA GLY A 486 -6.24 35.27 14.92
C GLY A 486 -6.84 34.36 13.86
N LEU A 487 -6.31 33.16 13.66
CA LEU A 487 -6.67 32.24 12.59
C LEU A 487 -7.46 31.03 13.09
N ALA A 488 -7.06 30.44 14.20
CA ALA A 488 -7.67 29.23 14.74
C ALA A 488 -7.63 29.26 16.27
N LEU A 489 -8.56 28.57 16.87
CA LEU A 489 -8.62 28.38 18.31
C LEU A 489 -8.84 26.91 18.67
N ALA A 490 -8.36 26.52 19.86
CA ALA A 490 -8.64 25.24 20.47
C ALA A 490 -8.83 25.38 21.97
N TRP A 491 -9.86 24.74 22.51
CA TRP A 491 -10.09 24.63 23.93
C TRP A 491 -9.31 23.45 24.53
N ARG A 492 -8.73 23.67 25.71
CA ARG A 492 -8.22 22.59 26.52
C ARG A 492 -9.40 21.73 27.05
N PRO A 493 -9.28 20.39 27.14
CA PRO A 493 -10.39 19.53 27.56
C PRO A 493 -10.99 19.85 28.92
N ASP A 494 -10.24 20.47 29.83
CA ASP A 494 -10.71 20.94 31.15
C ASP A 494 -11.62 22.19 31.05
N GLY A 495 -11.70 22.85 29.88
CA GLY A 495 -12.48 24.06 29.66
C GLY A 495 -11.94 25.30 30.38
N GLN A 496 -10.69 25.28 30.92
CA GLN A 496 -10.12 26.42 31.63
C GLN A 496 -9.25 27.31 30.72
N ARG A 497 -8.62 26.75 29.71
CA ARG A 497 -7.67 27.47 28.84
C ARG A 497 -8.06 27.38 27.36
N VAL A 498 -7.73 28.42 26.62
CA VAL A 498 -7.92 28.55 25.18
C VAL A 498 -6.58 28.86 24.54
N SER A 499 -6.19 28.10 23.53
CA SER A 499 -5.03 28.43 22.71
C SER A 499 -5.46 28.98 21.36
N VAL A 500 -4.79 30.01 20.91
CA VAL A 500 -5.04 30.73 19.67
C VAL A 500 -3.80 30.68 18.78
N ALA A 501 -4.01 30.36 17.49
CA ALA A 501 -2.97 30.50 16.47
C ALA A 501 -3.07 31.87 15.80
N THR A 502 -1.94 32.55 15.67
CA THR A 502 -1.86 33.87 15.06
C THR A 502 -1.15 33.82 13.69
N LEU A 503 -1.46 34.79 12.83
CA LEU A 503 -0.87 34.90 11.48
C LEU A 503 0.68 34.97 11.51
N GLN A 504 1.26 35.48 12.57
CA GLN A 504 2.72 35.53 12.75
C GLN A 504 3.33 34.17 13.15
N GLY A 505 2.52 33.10 13.29
CA GLY A 505 2.99 31.78 13.67
C GLY A 505 3.25 31.62 15.17
N HIS A 506 2.69 32.50 15.99
CA HIS A 506 2.69 32.34 17.47
C HIS A 506 1.46 31.55 17.91
N LEU A 507 1.64 30.66 18.86
CA LEU A 507 0.58 30.00 19.59
C LEU A 507 0.51 30.61 20.99
N VAL A 508 -0.61 31.26 21.30
CA VAL A 508 -0.77 31.97 22.57
C VAL A 508 -1.89 31.29 23.35
N THR A 509 -1.63 30.99 24.62
CA THR A 509 -2.59 30.35 25.52
C THR A 509 -3.09 31.35 26.56
N PHE A 510 -4.40 31.45 26.68
CA PHE A 510 -5.11 32.32 27.60
C PHE A 510 -5.91 31.53 28.62
N ASP A 511 -6.04 32.05 29.81
CA ASP A 511 -7.00 31.56 30.82
C ASP A 511 -8.39 32.10 30.47
N ALA A 512 -9.37 31.21 30.32
CA ALA A 512 -10.72 31.57 29.90
C ALA A 512 -11.51 32.40 30.90
N ARG A 513 -11.12 32.38 32.18
CA ARG A 513 -11.82 33.12 33.25
C ARG A 513 -11.28 34.53 33.44
N SER A 514 -9.98 34.69 33.38
CA SER A 514 -9.28 35.96 33.67
C SER A 514 -8.84 36.69 32.40
N GLY A 515 -8.94 36.05 31.21
CA GLY A 515 -8.42 36.60 29.97
C GLY A 515 -6.90 36.80 29.97
N SER A 516 -6.18 36.35 30.99
CA SER A 516 -4.75 36.57 31.10
C SER A 516 -3.97 35.59 30.26
N GLN A 517 -2.89 36.05 29.65
CA GLN A 517 -1.98 35.21 28.90
C GLN A 517 -1.17 34.30 29.85
N VAL A 518 -1.28 32.98 29.65
CA VAL A 518 -0.55 31.97 30.44
C VAL A 518 0.76 31.58 29.78
N GLY A 519 0.77 31.41 28.47
CA GLY A 519 1.94 30.95 27.69
C GLY A 519 1.96 31.46 26.27
N SER A 520 3.13 31.44 25.68
CA SER A 520 3.33 31.75 24.26
C SER A 520 4.42 30.89 23.64
N ILE A 521 4.11 30.24 22.51
CA ILE A 521 5.04 29.40 21.76
C ILE A 521 5.32 30.05 20.41
N ASN A 522 6.58 30.21 20.06
CA ASN A 522 6.95 30.70 18.74
C ASN A 522 7.21 29.56 17.77
N GLY A 523 6.18 29.14 17.03
CA GLY A 523 6.22 28.02 16.08
C GLY A 523 6.71 28.39 14.69
N ARG A 524 7.01 29.66 14.41
CA ARG A 524 7.44 30.13 13.09
C ARG A 524 8.71 29.44 12.56
N ARG A 525 9.63 29.07 13.46
CA ARG A 525 10.85 28.34 13.09
C ARG A 525 10.57 26.89 12.73
N ASP A 526 9.54 26.33 13.35
CA ASP A 526 9.22 24.91 13.24
C ASP A 526 8.46 24.62 11.94
N LEU A 527 7.68 25.58 11.44
CA LEU A 527 7.00 25.52 10.16
C LEU A 527 7.94 25.73 8.95
N GLY A 528 9.07 26.40 9.15
CA GLY A 528 9.96 26.79 8.07
C GLY A 528 10.65 25.60 7.41
N GLY A 529 10.53 25.53 6.07
CA GLY A 529 11.34 24.68 5.22
C GLY A 529 12.53 25.42 4.59
N GLY A 530 13.43 24.70 3.94
CA GLY A 530 14.52 25.28 3.16
C GLY A 530 14.03 26.00 1.90
N LYS A 531 14.94 26.61 1.14
CA LYS A 531 14.66 27.22 -0.16
C LYS A 531 14.79 26.14 -1.26
N ALA A 532 13.80 26.04 -2.15
CA ALA A 532 13.90 25.24 -3.36
C ALA A 532 14.72 25.98 -4.45
N ASP A 533 15.35 25.25 -5.37
CA ASP A 533 16.11 25.82 -6.49
C ASP A 533 15.25 26.72 -7.38
N THR A 534 13.96 26.44 -7.45
CA THR A 534 12.98 27.18 -8.25
C THR A 534 12.35 28.38 -7.52
N ASP A 535 12.62 28.57 -6.22
CA ASP A 535 12.00 29.63 -5.43
C ASP A 535 12.63 30.99 -5.72
N LYS A 536 11.82 31.93 -6.17
CA LYS A 536 12.22 33.36 -6.31
C LYS A 536 12.25 34.10 -4.97
N ILE A 537 11.54 33.55 -3.96
CA ILE A 537 11.40 34.17 -2.64
C ILE A 537 12.51 33.66 -1.74
N SER A 538 13.14 34.54 -0.97
CA SER A 538 14.18 34.14 -0.01
C SER A 538 13.59 33.29 1.11
N ALA A 539 14.36 32.33 1.65
CA ALA A 539 13.96 31.49 2.78
C ALA A 539 13.45 32.30 3.99
N LYS A 540 13.96 33.52 4.18
CA LYS A 540 13.51 34.44 5.23
C LYS A 540 12.05 34.89 4.99
N LYS A 541 11.73 35.37 3.78
CA LYS A 541 10.36 35.78 3.42
C LYS A 541 9.37 34.63 3.46
N LYS A 542 9.82 33.42 3.09
CA LYS A 542 8.98 32.23 3.16
C LYS A 542 8.65 31.84 4.60
N ARG A 543 9.60 31.98 5.53
CA ARG A 543 9.35 31.80 6.96
C ARG A 543 8.41 32.87 7.52
N GLU A 544 8.41 34.08 6.94
CA GLU A 544 7.51 35.16 7.35
C GLU A 544 6.04 34.86 7.05
N ASN A 545 5.75 34.06 6.05
CA ASN A 545 4.42 33.67 5.64
C ASN A 545 3.93 32.36 6.26
N ALA A 546 4.76 31.63 6.99
CA ALA A 546 4.38 30.36 7.61
C ALA A 546 3.54 30.62 8.86
N HIS A 547 2.33 30.07 8.91
CA HIS A 547 1.39 30.20 10.03
C HIS A 547 0.60 28.91 10.23
N PHE A 548 0.01 28.79 11.41
CA PHE A 548 -0.87 27.67 11.76
C PHE A 548 -2.31 28.02 11.43
N THR A 549 -3.01 27.10 10.76
CA THR A 549 -4.43 27.27 10.38
C THR A 549 -5.35 26.34 11.19
N SER A 550 -4.81 25.32 11.84
CA SER A 550 -5.59 24.37 12.62
C SER A 550 -4.85 23.95 13.89
N LEU A 551 -5.60 23.89 14.97
CA LEU A 551 -5.15 23.53 16.31
C LEU A 551 -6.06 22.45 16.91
N CYS A 552 -5.51 21.52 17.65
CA CYS A 552 -6.27 20.55 18.43
C CYS A 552 -5.50 20.11 19.66
N TYR A 553 -6.15 20.12 20.82
CA TYR A 553 -5.58 19.55 22.04
C TYR A 553 -5.72 18.03 22.07
N SER A 554 -4.76 17.37 22.70
CA SER A 554 -4.91 15.96 23.07
C SER A 554 -5.96 15.76 24.16
N ALA A 555 -6.44 14.55 24.32
CA ALA A 555 -7.45 14.21 25.32
C ALA A 555 -7.01 14.48 26.76
N ASP A 556 -5.71 14.42 27.06
CA ASP A 556 -5.10 14.73 28.36
C ASP A 556 -4.88 16.24 28.60
N GLY A 557 -5.02 17.06 27.55
CA GLY A 557 -4.82 18.51 27.61
C GLY A 557 -3.39 18.97 27.81
N ALA A 558 -2.39 18.06 27.83
CA ALA A 558 -0.98 18.40 28.01
C ALA A 558 -0.32 18.80 26.70
N THR A 559 -0.75 18.22 25.60
CA THR A 559 -0.15 18.43 24.28
C THR A 559 -1.10 19.11 23.31
N LEU A 560 -0.52 19.96 22.45
CA LEU A 560 -1.22 20.70 21.40
C LEU A 560 -0.66 20.30 20.05
N LEU A 561 -1.55 19.85 19.16
CA LEU A 561 -1.26 19.56 17.77
C LEU A 561 -1.51 20.82 16.96
N ALA A 562 -0.54 21.23 16.16
CA ALA A 562 -0.62 22.42 15.33
C ALA A 562 -0.07 22.17 13.94
N ALA A 563 -0.82 22.60 12.91
CA ALA A 563 -0.34 22.62 11.56
C ALA A 563 -1.03 23.71 10.72
N GLY A 564 -0.51 23.95 9.53
CA GLY A 564 -1.02 25.00 8.67
C GLY A 564 -0.35 24.99 7.31
N GLN A 565 0.05 26.15 6.82
CA GLN A 565 0.69 26.29 5.51
C GLN A 565 2.13 25.83 5.52
N SER A 566 2.32 24.55 5.81
CA SER A 566 3.61 23.88 5.72
C SER A 566 3.41 22.37 5.56
N LYS A 567 4.47 21.67 5.16
CA LYS A 567 4.50 20.21 5.11
C LYS A 567 4.69 19.54 6.48
N HIS A 568 4.74 20.33 7.54
CA HIS A 568 5.03 19.84 8.88
C HIS A 568 3.84 19.95 9.81
N ILE A 569 3.62 18.88 10.57
CA ILE A 569 2.72 18.83 11.71
C ILE A 569 3.56 18.84 12.97
N CYS A 570 3.29 19.74 13.88
CA CYS A 570 4.04 19.94 15.12
C CYS A 570 3.20 19.53 16.33
N ILE A 571 3.82 18.84 17.28
CA ILE A 571 3.24 18.55 18.60
C ILE A 571 4.03 19.32 19.65
N TYR A 572 3.34 20.19 20.39
CA TYR A 572 3.90 21.00 21.45
C TYR A 572 3.42 20.55 22.81
N HIS A 573 4.29 20.61 23.81
CA HIS A 573 3.89 20.57 25.21
C HIS A 573 3.53 21.98 25.65
N VAL A 574 2.29 22.18 26.09
CA VAL A 574 1.74 23.54 26.27
C VAL A 574 2.34 24.22 27.53
N GLU A 575 2.49 23.49 28.62
CA GLU A 575 2.99 24.05 29.88
C GLU A 575 4.46 24.40 29.82
N GLU A 576 5.27 23.57 29.20
CA GLU A 576 6.71 23.78 29.06
C GLU A 576 7.08 24.60 27.80
N SER A 577 6.09 24.90 26.95
CA SER A 577 6.27 25.62 25.67
C SER A 577 7.35 24.99 24.76
N LEU A 578 7.47 23.65 24.79
CA LEU A 578 8.47 22.88 24.05
C LEU A 578 7.85 22.14 22.84
N LEU A 579 8.62 22.10 21.73
CA LEU A 579 8.31 21.22 20.61
C LEU A 579 8.71 19.78 20.97
N LEU A 580 7.73 18.89 21.11
CA LEU A 580 7.97 17.47 21.38
C LEU A 580 8.35 16.70 20.12
N LYS A 581 7.58 16.89 19.05
CA LYS A 581 7.78 16.16 17.82
C LYS A 581 7.28 16.94 16.60
N LYS A 582 7.99 16.75 15.50
CA LYS A 582 7.67 17.31 14.20
C LYS A 582 7.52 16.17 13.20
N PHE A 583 6.37 16.08 12.54
CA PHE A 583 6.09 15.10 11.51
C PHE A 583 6.15 15.76 10.14
N GLU A 584 6.74 15.09 9.19
CA GLU A 584 6.69 15.45 7.78
C GLU A 584 5.53 14.71 7.11
N ILE A 585 4.62 15.44 6.47
CA ILE A 585 3.41 14.88 5.87
C ILE A 585 3.75 14.00 4.70
N THR A 586 4.62 14.51 3.81
CA THR A 586 4.97 13.83 2.57
C THR A 586 6.43 13.49 2.51
N GLN A 587 6.71 12.33 1.96
CA GLN A 587 8.05 11.92 1.56
C GLN A 587 8.24 12.03 0.04
N ASN A 588 7.22 12.43 -0.68
CA ASN A 588 7.28 12.67 -2.10
C ASN A 588 7.95 14.01 -2.39
N ARG A 589 9.14 13.98 -2.99
CA ARG A 589 9.92 15.19 -3.30
C ARG A 589 9.36 15.99 -4.47
N SER A 590 8.52 15.41 -5.31
CA SER A 590 7.84 16.11 -6.38
C SER A 590 6.93 17.23 -5.86
N PHE A 591 6.35 17.05 -4.65
CA PHE A 591 5.58 18.07 -3.95
C PHE A 591 6.44 19.04 -3.09
N GLN A 592 7.73 18.75 -2.95
CA GLN A 592 8.66 19.62 -2.20
C GLN A 592 9.20 20.75 -3.08
N ALA A 593 8.35 21.70 -3.43
CA ALA A 593 8.86 22.96 -3.97
C ALA A 593 9.82 23.69 -3.01
N MET A 594 9.99 23.19 -1.77
CA MET A 594 10.60 23.92 -0.67
C MET A 594 11.95 23.41 -0.18
N ASP A 595 12.36 22.17 -0.50
CA ASP A 595 13.51 21.52 0.16
C ASP A 595 14.61 21.01 -0.78
N GLU A 596 14.61 21.37 -2.02
CA GLU A 596 15.77 21.08 -2.85
C GLU A 596 16.95 21.92 -2.39
N THR A 597 17.99 21.27 -1.91
CA THR A 597 19.30 21.89 -1.66
C THR A 597 19.86 22.40 -2.98
N ILE A 598 20.18 23.69 -3.03
CA ILE A 598 20.85 24.28 -4.19
C ILE A 598 22.15 23.51 -4.41
N ASN A 599 22.20 22.73 -5.45
CA ASN A 599 23.41 22.01 -5.82
C ASN A 599 24.09 22.75 -6.98
N ARG A 600 25.37 23.12 -6.79
CA ARG A 600 26.17 23.80 -7.80
C ARG A 600 26.24 23.05 -9.14
N ARG A 601 26.06 21.72 -9.11
CA ARG A 601 25.99 20.86 -10.31
C ARG A 601 24.68 20.97 -11.10
N LYS A 602 23.62 21.50 -10.48
CA LYS A 602 22.30 21.71 -11.12
C LYS A 602 22.08 23.16 -11.54
N THR A 603 23.08 24.05 -11.37
CA THR A 603 23.03 25.44 -11.81
C THR A 603 23.88 25.61 -13.06
N THR A 604 23.29 26.22 -14.08
CA THR A 604 23.99 26.65 -15.31
C THR A 604 24.23 28.18 -15.25
N GLU A 605 24.98 28.73 -16.21
CA GLU A 605 25.16 30.18 -16.35
C GLU A 605 23.81 30.94 -16.48
N PHE A 606 22.76 30.24 -16.92
CA PHE A 606 21.42 30.82 -17.12
C PHE A 606 20.47 30.56 -15.93
N GLY A 607 20.95 29.95 -14.85
CA GLY A 607 20.17 29.61 -13.67
C GLY A 607 20.00 28.10 -13.41
N PRO A 608 19.11 27.70 -12.50
CA PRO A 608 18.87 26.29 -12.19
C PRO A 608 18.39 25.48 -13.39
N LEU A 609 18.96 24.30 -13.60
CA LEU A 609 18.64 23.40 -14.71
C LEU A 609 17.15 23.07 -14.80
N ALA A 610 16.48 22.94 -13.65
CA ALA A 610 15.04 22.71 -13.54
C ALA A 610 14.16 23.82 -14.13
N ASN A 611 14.70 25.04 -14.32
CA ASN A 611 14.01 26.15 -14.97
C ASN A 611 14.25 26.19 -16.49
N ILE A 612 15.23 25.41 -16.98
CA ILE A 612 15.70 25.40 -18.37
C ILE A 612 15.19 24.15 -19.10
N GLU A 613 15.01 23.05 -18.37
CA GLU A 613 14.46 21.81 -18.93
C GLU A 613 12.95 21.95 -19.17
N ASP A 614 12.54 21.78 -20.41
CA ASP A 614 11.15 21.64 -20.80
C ASP A 614 10.54 20.42 -20.14
N ARG A 615 9.56 20.61 -19.29
CA ARG A 615 8.70 19.54 -18.87
C ARG A 615 7.66 19.29 -19.97
N ASP A 616 7.67 18.07 -20.47
CA ASP A 616 6.73 17.55 -21.49
C ASP A 616 5.31 17.35 -20.97
N ASP A 617 4.94 18.07 -19.91
CA ASP A 617 3.55 18.13 -19.44
C ASP A 617 2.73 18.89 -20.46
N GLY A 618 1.93 18.16 -21.27
CA GLY A 618 1.16 18.62 -22.43
C GLY A 618 0.25 19.87 -22.27
N THR A 619 0.48 20.66 -21.25
CA THR A 619 -0.22 21.91 -20.95
C THR A 619 0.51 23.17 -21.40
N ASN A 620 1.74 23.08 -21.91
CA ASN A 620 2.46 24.22 -22.43
C ASN A 620 1.98 24.57 -23.83
N LEU A 621 1.02 25.47 -23.92
CA LEU A 621 0.73 26.23 -25.13
C LEU A 621 1.98 27.03 -25.53
N LYS A 622 2.84 26.40 -26.34
CA LYS A 622 4.01 27.06 -26.96
C LYS A 622 3.50 28.14 -27.92
N LEU A 623 3.55 29.37 -27.50
CA LEU A 623 3.29 30.48 -28.41
C LEU A 623 4.39 30.53 -29.46
N PRO A 624 4.08 30.66 -30.78
CA PRO A 624 5.07 30.76 -31.85
C PRO A 624 6.03 31.92 -31.57
N GLY A 625 7.33 31.65 -31.48
CA GLY A 625 8.37 32.63 -31.29
C GLY A 625 8.86 32.83 -29.84
N THR A 626 8.29 32.16 -28.86
CA THR A 626 8.82 32.17 -27.49
C THR A 626 9.90 31.08 -27.33
N LYS A 627 11.04 31.49 -26.78
CA LYS A 627 12.06 30.52 -26.33
C LYS A 627 11.57 29.82 -25.08
N ASN A 628 11.97 28.57 -24.91
CA ASN A 628 11.55 27.64 -23.84
C ASN A 628 11.72 28.14 -22.38
N ALA A 629 12.15 29.39 -22.20
CA ALA A 629 12.36 30.00 -20.90
C ALA A 629 11.30 31.06 -20.54
N ASP A 630 10.11 31.01 -21.14
CA ASP A 630 9.07 31.98 -20.82
C ASP A 630 8.54 31.74 -19.40
N MET A 631 8.85 32.70 -18.54
CA MET A 631 8.57 32.65 -17.11
C MET A 631 7.06 32.78 -16.79
N SER A 632 6.22 33.03 -17.81
CA SER A 632 4.75 33.14 -17.68
C SER A 632 4.06 31.76 -17.69
N SER A 633 4.71 30.72 -18.20
CA SER A 633 4.17 29.35 -18.30
C SER A 633 4.51 28.46 -17.09
N ARG A 634 4.78 29.05 -15.94
CA ARG A 634 5.10 28.28 -14.72
C ARG A 634 3.88 27.50 -14.25
N THR A 635 3.93 26.21 -14.33
CA THR A 635 3.10 25.33 -13.50
C THR A 635 3.55 25.50 -12.05
N LEU A 636 2.71 26.15 -11.25
CA LEU A 636 2.87 26.21 -9.81
C LEU A 636 2.77 24.75 -9.29
N ARG A 637 3.86 24.24 -8.75
CA ARG A 637 3.81 22.97 -8.00
C ARG A 637 2.87 23.19 -6.83
N LEU A 638 1.95 22.24 -6.63
CA LEU A 638 1.05 22.23 -5.49
C LEU A 638 1.86 22.31 -4.20
N GLU A 639 1.64 23.34 -3.42
CA GLU A 639 2.22 23.43 -2.09
C GLU A 639 1.51 22.48 -1.15
N VAL A 640 2.29 21.69 -0.43
CA VAL A 640 1.76 20.80 0.59
C VAL A 640 1.37 21.63 1.81
N ARG A 641 0.08 21.61 2.16
CA ARG A 641 -0.49 22.31 3.32
C ARG A 641 -1.43 21.40 4.09
N VAL A 642 -1.66 21.73 5.34
CA VAL A 642 -2.64 21.07 6.20
C VAL A 642 -3.80 22.04 6.39
N SER A 643 -5.00 21.62 5.99
CA SER A 643 -6.22 22.43 6.14
C SER A 643 -6.85 22.23 7.51
N ALA A 644 -6.95 21.01 8.00
CA ALA A 644 -7.57 20.69 9.27
C ALA A 644 -6.88 19.53 9.98
N LEU A 645 -6.93 19.52 11.30
CA LEU A 645 -6.35 18.52 12.19
C LEU A 645 -7.32 18.13 13.29
N GLN A 646 -7.29 16.88 13.70
CA GLN A 646 -7.99 16.47 14.92
C GLN A 646 -7.31 15.26 15.58
N PHE A 647 -7.24 15.26 16.93
CA PHE A 647 -6.94 14.07 17.69
C PHE A 647 -8.13 13.12 17.74
N SER A 648 -7.85 11.84 17.76
CA SER A 648 -8.84 10.83 18.12
C SER A 648 -9.25 11.02 19.59
N PRO A 649 -10.50 10.74 19.94
CA PRO A 649 -10.96 10.81 21.35
C PRO A 649 -10.15 9.93 22.29
N THR A 650 -9.54 8.85 21.79
CA THR A 650 -8.65 7.98 22.56
C THR A 650 -7.27 8.58 22.84
N GLY A 651 -6.90 9.68 22.17
CA GLY A 651 -5.58 10.29 22.23
C GLY A 651 -4.43 9.49 21.59
N ARG A 652 -4.69 8.29 21.05
CA ARG A 652 -3.67 7.40 20.49
C ARG A 652 -3.43 7.60 19.00
N SER A 653 -4.31 8.29 18.33
CA SER A 653 -4.20 8.61 16.91
C SER A 653 -4.61 10.05 16.65
N PHE A 654 -4.18 10.60 15.53
CA PHE A 654 -4.67 11.86 15.02
C PHE A 654 -4.81 11.78 13.49
N SER A 655 -5.70 12.57 12.96
CA SER A 655 -5.87 12.67 11.52
C SER A 655 -5.65 14.09 11.05
N SER A 656 -5.20 14.21 9.81
CA SER A 656 -4.96 15.48 9.15
C SER A 656 -5.53 15.47 7.75
N VAL A 657 -6.16 16.54 7.38
CA VAL A 657 -6.57 16.84 6.00
C VAL A 657 -5.46 17.64 5.36
N THR A 658 -4.92 17.12 4.28
CA THR A 658 -3.81 17.72 3.56
C THR A 658 -4.12 17.81 2.07
N THR A 659 -3.31 18.54 1.32
CA THR A 659 -3.40 18.57 -0.15
C THR A 659 -3.12 17.21 -0.81
N GLU A 660 -2.43 16.29 -0.13
CA GLU A 660 -2.23 14.90 -0.60
C GLU A 660 -3.41 13.98 -0.29
N GLY A 661 -4.30 14.39 0.60
CA GLY A 661 -5.45 13.59 1.01
C GLY A 661 -5.64 13.54 2.52
N LEU A 662 -6.44 12.58 2.96
CA LEU A 662 -6.70 12.30 4.36
C LEU A 662 -5.62 11.36 4.91
N LEU A 663 -4.84 11.84 5.89
CA LEU A 663 -3.79 11.06 6.55
C LEU A 663 -4.20 10.75 7.98
N VAL A 664 -4.09 9.50 8.37
CA VAL A 664 -4.33 9.04 9.74
C VAL A 664 -3.03 8.51 10.34
N TYR A 665 -2.59 9.11 11.44
CA TYR A 665 -1.41 8.72 12.19
C TYR A 665 -1.81 8.03 13.48
N SER A 666 -1.25 6.88 13.77
CA SER A 666 -1.55 6.12 14.98
C SER A 666 -0.29 5.70 15.72
N LEU A 667 -0.34 5.73 17.04
CA LEU A 667 0.65 5.14 17.93
C LEU A 667 0.38 3.65 18.15
N ASP A 668 -0.84 3.19 17.86
CA ASP A 668 -1.20 1.80 18.01
C ASP A 668 -0.56 0.94 16.92
N ARG A 669 0.36 0.09 17.33
CA ARG A 669 0.99 -0.91 16.46
C ARG A 669 -0.01 -1.97 15.96
N HIS A 670 -1.19 -2.06 16.60
CA HIS A 670 -2.26 -3.00 16.23
C HIS A 670 -3.14 -2.52 15.08
N LEU A 671 -3.12 -1.23 14.75
CA LEU A 671 -3.75 -0.71 13.53
C LEU A 671 -2.91 -1.06 12.30
N VAL A 672 -2.65 -2.35 12.13
CA VAL A 672 -2.00 -2.85 10.92
C VAL A 672 -3.08 -3.04 9.85
N PHE A 673 -2.81 -2.51 8.66
CA PHE A 673 -3.68 -2.74 7.52
C PHE A 673 -3.73 -4.24 7.20
N ASP A 674 -4.90 -4.81 7.27
CA ASP A 674 -5.14 -6.18 6.85
C ASP A 674 -5.81 -6.17 5.47
N PRO A 675 -5.06 -6.42 4.38
CA PRO A 675 -5.63 -6.48 3.04
C PRO A 675 -6.61 -7.64 2.87
N LEU A 676 -6.60 -8.62 3.81
CA LEU A 676 -7.48 -9.77 3.81
C LEU A 676 -8.75 -9.56 4.67
N ASN A 677 -8.89 -8.40 5.29
CA ASN A 677 -10.09 -8.06 6.06
C ASN A 677 -11.27 -7.57 5.19
N LEU A 678 -11.04 -7.36 3.91
CA LEU A 678 -12.12 -7.23 2.93
C LEU A 678 -12.99 -8.49 3.03
N SER A 679 -14.31 -8.31 3.06
CA SER A 679 -15.32 -9.38 3.14
C SER A 679 -15.19 -10.34 1.95
N LEU A 680 -14.26 -11.27 2.06
CA LEU A 680 -14.14 -12.40 1.16
C LEU A 680 -15.11 -13.48 1.66
N ASP A 681 -15.89 -14.04 0.78
CA ASP A 681 -16.65 -15.25 1.08
C ASP A 681 -15.67 -16.35 1.46
N ILE A 682 -15.52 -16.59 2.75
CA ILE A 682 -14.59 -17.59 3.26
C ILE A 682 -15.31 -18.92 3.28
N THR A 683 -15.00 -19.75 2.29
CA THR A 683 -15.52 -21.12 2.19
C THR A 683 -14.37 -22.13 2.23
N PRO A 684 -14.59 -23.35 2.76
CA PRO A 684 -13.55 -24.39 2.75
C PRO A 684 -13.02 -24.72 1.36
N GLN A 685 -13.91 -24.67 0.35
CA GLN A 685 -13.52 -24.91 -1.05
C GLN A 685 -12.56 -23.83 -1.58
N LYS A 686 -12.81 -22.56 -1.24
CA LYS A 686 -11.97 -21.44 -1.62
C LYS A 686 -10.58 -21.51 -0.96
N ILE A 687 -10.52 -21.95 0.31
CA ILE A 687 -9.26 -22.16 1.04
C ILE A 687 -8.41 -23.23 0.34
N ARG A 688 -9.01 -24.37 -0.04
CA ARG A 688 -8.29 -25.44 -0.77
C ARG A 688 -7.83 -24.99 -2.14
N LYS A 689 -8.64 -24.22 -2.89
CA LYS A 689 -8.26 -23.66 -4.17
C LYS A 689 -7.06 -22.69 -4.06
N GLU A 690 -7.06 -21.81 -3.06
CA GLU A 690 -5.91 -20.92 -2.80
C GLU A 690 -4.66 -21.69 -2.38
N LEU A 691 -4.83 -22.80 -1.69
CA LEU A 691 -3.75 -23.68 -1.31
C LEU A 691 -3.11 -24.35 -2.55
N GLU A 692 -3.93 -24.86 -3.48
CA GLU A 692 -3.49 -25.41 -4.76
C GLU A 692 -2.75 -24.37 -5.61
N CYS A 693 -3.18 -23.10 -5.54
CA CYS A 693 -2.50 -21.98 -6.16
C CYS A 693 -1.20 -21.54 -5.44
N LYS A 694 -0.80 -22.23 -4.35
CA LYS A 694 0.38 -21.93 -3.52
C LYS A 694 0.35 -20.55 -2.83
N ASN A 695 -0.82 -19.97 -2.64
CA ASN A 695 -1.01 -18.72 -1.91
C ASN A 695 -1.09 -18.99 -0.39
N TYR A 696 0.02 -19.46 0.19
CA TYR A 696 0.07 -19.97 1.56
C TYR A 696 -0.40 -18.98 2.63
N LEU A 697 0.04 -17.73 2.57
CA LEU A 697 -0.37 -16.71 3.55
C LEU A 697 -1.88 -16.46 3.52
N LYS A 698 -2.46 -16.33 2.33
CA LYS A 698 -3.89 -16.07 2.15
C LYS A 698 -4.72 -17.25 2.62
N SER A 699 -4.36 -18.48 2.25
CA SER A 699 -5.05 -19.70 2.67
C SER A 699 -4.98 -19.89 4.19
N LEU A 700 -3.82 -19.63 4.81
CA LEU A 700 -3.65 -19.70 6.26
C LEU A 700 -4.49 -18.66 6.99
N VAL A 701 -4.51 -17.40 6.55
CA VAL A 701 -5.33 -16.36 7.17
C VAL A 701 -6.82 -16.65 7.01
N MET A 702 -7.25 -17.13 5.85
CA MET A 702 -8.65 -17.54 5.65
C MET A 702 -9.06 -18.71 6.56
N SER A 703 -8.18 -19.71 6.75
CA SER A 703 -8.44 -20.83 7.65
C SER A 703 -8.50 -20.40 9.12
N LEU A 704 -7.63 -19.48 9.54
CA LEU A 704 -7.66 -18.89 10.89
C LEU A 704 -8.92 -18.05 11.14
N LYS A 705 -9.43 -17.34 10.13
CA LYS A 705 -10.72 -16.62 10.21
C LYS A 705 -11.90 -17.57 10.36
N LEU A 706 -11.89 -18.69 9.65
CA LEU A 706 -12.92 -19.71 9.75
C LEU A 706 -12.85 -20.47 11.10
N SER A 707 -11.67 -20.47 11.76
CA SER A 707 -11.42 -21.12 13.04
C SER A 707 -11.69 -22.63 13.04
N GLU A 708 -11.57 -23.29 11.90
CA GLU A 708 -11.78 -24.73 11.75
C GLU A 708 -10.42 -25.45 11.84
N LYS A 709 -10.18 -26.20 12.94
CA LYS A 709 -8.89 -26.82 13.26
C LYS A 709 -8.36 -27.72 12.14
N HIS A 710 -9.24 -28.51 11.52
CA HIS A 710 -8.85 -29.43 10.43
C HIS A 710 -8.30 -28.67 9.22
N LEU A 711 -8.92 -27.56 8.82
CA LEU A 711 -8.45 -26.73 7.70
C LEU A 711 -7.16 -25.98 8.05
N ILE A 712 -7.04 -25.51 9.29
CA ILE A 712 -5.81 -24.88 9.76
C ILE A 712 -4.65 -25.87 9.70
N ARG A 713 -4.84 -27.12 10.18
CA ARG A 713 -3.85 -28.19 10.09
C ARG A 713 -3.46 -28.45 8.64
N GLN A 714 -4.42 -28.65 7.75
CA GLN A 714 -4.17 -28.86 6.33
C GLN A 714 -3.37 -27.71 5.68
N CYS A 715 -3.69 -26.47 6.01
CA CYS A 715 -2.94 -25.30 5.52
C CYS A 715 -1.53 -25.23 6.08
N VAL A 716 -1.34 -25.46 7.39
CA VAL A 716 -0.03 -25.40 8.05
C VAL A 716 0.89 -26.49 7.52
N GLU A 717 0.41 -27.72 7.39
CA GLU A 717 1.20 -28.88 6.93
C GLU A 717 1.56 -28.79 5.45
N SER A 718 0.73 -28.15 4.62
CA SER A 718 1.03 -27.97 3.20
C SER A 718 2.05 -26.86 2.90
N ILE A 719 2.44 -26.04 3.89
CA ILE A 719 3.42 -24.98 3.71
C ILE A 719 4.84 -25.58 3.74
N PRO A 720 5.65 -25.45 2.66
CA PRO A 720 7.02 -25.93 2.63
C PRO A 720 7.86 -25.28 3.74
N HIS A 721 8.80 -26.03 4.28
CA HIS A 721 9.66 -25.58 5.39
C HIS A 721 10.48 -24.31 5.06
N GLU A 722 10.78 -24.07 3.78
CA GLU A 722 11.48 -22.88 3.30
C GLU A 722 10.64 -21.61 3.40
N ASN A 723 9.32 -21.74 3.22
CA ASN A 723 8.39 -20.62 3.20
C ASN A 723 7.86 -20.25 4.60
N ILE A 724 8.11 -21.06 5.62
CA ILE A 724 7.63 -20.81 6.99
C ILE A 724 8.10 -19.44 7.50
N SER A 725 9.38 -19.12 7.30
CA SER A 725 9.93 -17.83 7.75
C SER A 725 9.30 -16.64 7.05
N LEU A 726 9.00 -16.78 5.77
CA LEU A 726 8.36 -15.73 4.97
C LEU A 726 6.90 -15.53 5.40
N VAL A 727 6.15 -16.62 5.57
CA VAL A 727 4.76 -16.57 6.01
C VAL A 727 4.64 -15.99 7.42
N THR A 728 5.53 -16.38 8.34
CA THR A 728 5.51 -15.87 9.72
C THR A 728 5.84 -14.37 9.79
N GLN A 729 6.79 -13.88 8.99
CA GLN A 729 7.12 -12.45 8.93
C GLN A 729 5.98 -11.59 8.38
N GLN A 730 5.23 -12.13 7.43
CA GLN A 730 4.13 -11.43 6.76
C GLN A 730 2.79 -11.57 7.48
N LEU A 731 2.71 -12.45 8.49
CA LEU A 731 1.48 -12.68 9.24
C LEU A 731 1.11 -11.44 10.06
N ASN A 732 -0.17 -11.04 9.97
CA ASN A 732 -0.69 -9.95 10.78
C ASN A 732 -0.76 -10.35 12.26
N LEU A 733 -0.41 -9.41 13.14
CA LEU A 733 -0.40 -9.57 14.60
C LEU A 733 -1.75 -10.01 15.18
N SER A 734 -2.86 -9.69 14.51
CA SER A 734 -4.22 -10.08 14.93
C SER A 734 -4.45 -11.60 14.91
N TYR A 735 -3.76 -12.34 14.02
CA TYR A 735 -3.91 -13.81 13.90
C TYR A 735 -2.87 -14.59 14.70
N LEU A 736 -1.87 -13.90 15.25
CA LEU A 736 -0.79 -14.50 16.02
C LEU A 736 -1.27 -15.31 17.23
N PRO A 737 -2.23 -14.85 18.06
CA PRO A 737 -2.72 -15.63 19.20
C PRO A 737 -3.34 -16.96 18.76
N SER A 738 -4.19 -16.94 17.73
CA SER A 738 -4.87 -18.14 17.21
C SER A 738 -3.88 -19.15 16.64
N LEU A 739 -2.88 -18.67 15.88
CA LEU A 739 -1.85 -19.55 15.32
C LEU A 739 -0.94 -20.14 16.39
N LEU A 740 -0.52 -19.35 17.39
CA LEU A 740 0.32 -19.85 18.49
C LEU A 740 -0.42 -20.89 19.35
N THR A 741 -1.71 -20.65 19.62
CA THR A 741 -2.54 -21.62 20.35
C THR A 741 -2.65 -22.91 19.59
N PHE A 742 -2.94 -22.86 18.29
CA PHE A 742 -3.00 -24.03 17.42
C PHE A 742 -1.67 -24.81 17.41
N ILE A 743 -0.53 -24.10 17.23
CA ILE A 743 0.79 -24.75 17.21
C ILE A 743 1.12 -25.39 18.56
N ALA A 744 0.75 -24.76 19.68
CA ALA A 744 0.98 -25.32 21.01
C ALA A 744 0.16 -26.59 21.26
N GLU A 745 -1.09 -26.64 20.82
CA GLU A 745 -1.95 -27.83 20.89
C GLU A 745 -1.43 -28.94 19.96
N GLU A 746 -1.09 -28.62 18.71
CA GLU A 746 -0.57 -29.62 17.76
C GLU A 746 0.84 -30.12 18.12
N ALA A 747 1.67 -29.32 18.76
CA ALA A 747 2.97 -29.75 19.24
C ALA A 747 2.87 -30.84 20.32
N GLU A 748 1.76 -30.91 21.06
CA GLU A 748 1.49 -31.97 22.04
C GLU A 748 1.06 -33.27 21.36
N VAL A 749 0.21 -33.21 20.35
CA VAL A 749 -0.41 -34.38 19.71
C VAL A 749 0.42 -34.92 18.54
N SER A 750 1.06 -34.08 17.77
CA SER A 750 1.72 -34.46 16.52
C SER A 750 3.01 -35.27 16.71
N ARG A 751 3.24 -36.22 15.81
CA ARG A 751 4.52 -36.97 15.67
C ARG A 751 5.62 -36.15 14.97
N HIS A 752 5.27 -35.08 14.22
CA HIS A 752 6.19 -34.24 13.42
C HIS A 752 6.76 -33.07 14.22
N ILE A 753 7.44 -33.36 15.33
CA ILE A 753 7.95 -32.36 16.27
C ILE A 753 8.86 -31.32 15.58
N GLN A 754 9.77 -31.79 14.70
CA GLN A 754 10.73 -30.92 14.02
C GLN A 754 10.05 -29.82 13.19
N PHE A 755 8.93 -30.14 12.54
CA PHE A 755 8.16 -29.20 11.75
C PHE A 755 7.54 -28.09 12.62
N TYR A 756 6.86 -28.47 13.69
CA TYR A 756 6.26 -27.51 14.63
C TYR A 756 7.30 -26.71 15.42
N LEU A 757 8.47 -27.27 15.72
CA LEU A 757 9.58 -26.53 16.30
C LEU A 757 10.12 -25.46 15.35
N ARG A 758 10.17 -25.72 14.05
CA ARG A 758 10.54 -24.71 13.06
C ARG A 758 9.54 -23.56 13.01
N TRP A 759 8.25 -23.88 13.05
CA TRP A 759 7.18 -22.88 13.16
C TRP A 759 7.31 -22.04 14.44
N THR A 760 7.46 -22.68 15.57
CA THR A 760 7.65 -22.03 16.87
C THR A 760 8.86 -21.11 16.86
N LYS A 761 10.00 -21.62 16.39
CA LYS A 761 11.23 -20.83 16.26
C LYS A 761 11.03 -19.62 15.39
N SER A 762 10.41 -19.78 14.22
CA SER A 762 10.19 -18.68 13.28
C SER A 762 9.24 -17.62 13.84
N LEU A 763 8.15 -18.02 14.51
CA LEU A 763 7.19 -17.11 15.15
C LEU A 763 7.82 -16.33 16.32
N LEU A 764 8.58 -17.01 17.17
CA LEU A 764 9.27 -16.37 18.31
C LEU A 764 10.35 -15.39 17.83
N TYR A 765 11.06 -15.74 16.76
CA TYR A 765 12.09 -14.87 16.19
C TYR A 765 11.49 -13.63 15.51
N SER A 766 10.45 -13.81 14.72
CA SER A 766 9.81 -12.72 13.97
C SER A 766 9.01 -11.75 14.86
N HIS A 767 8.28 -12.29 15.84
CA HIS A 767 7.33 -11.53 16.66
C HIS A 767 7.73 -11.43 18.14
N GLY A 768 8.96 -11.82 18.52
CA GLY A 768 9.40 -11.88 19.92
C GLY A 768 9.32 -10.56 20.67
N SER A 769 9.59 -9.43 20.00
CA SER A 769 9.44 -8.10 20.59
C SER A 769 7.98 -7.78 20.96
N TYR A 770 7.04 -8.16 20.10
CA TYR A 770 5.61 -8.01 20.33
C TYR A 770 5.10 -8.93 21.44
N LEU A 771 5.49 -10.19 21.43
CA LEU A 771 5.14 -11.16 22.48
C LEU A 771 5.65 -10.71 23.86
N LYS A 772 6.81 -10.05 23.92
CA LYS A 772 7.36 -9.50 25.16
C LYS A 772 6.53 -8.30 25.66
N THR A 773 6.09 -7.41 24.77
CA THR A 773 5.27 -6.24 25.17
C THR A 773 3.89 -6.65 25.66
N GLU A 774 3.26 -7.65 25.06
CA GLU A 774 1.93 -8.17 25.39
C GLU A 774 1.99 -9.46 26.23
N SER A 775 3.04 -9.64 27.01
CA SER A 775 3.32 -10.89 27.74
C SER A 775 2.13 -11.42 28.55
N ARG A 776 1.32 -10.56 29.16
CA ARG A 776 0.13 -10.97 29.94
C ARG A 776 -0.89 -11.79 29.13
N LYS A 777 -1.07 -11.47 27.84
CA LYS A 777 -2.00 -12.19 26.96
C LYS A 777 -1.43 -13.52 26.48
N PHE A 778 -0.13 -13.58 26.26
CA PHE A 778 0.52 -14.76 25.66
C PHE A 778 1.09 -15.73 26.69
N THR A 779 1.21 -15.35 27.95
CA THR A 779 1.75 -16.21 29.03
C THR A 779 1.06 -17.58 29.11
N PRO A 780 -0.29 -17.72 29.05
CA PRO A 780 -0.93 -19.04 29.11
C PRO A 780 -0.55 -19.92 27.93
N VAL A 781 -0.52 -19.38 26.71
CA VAL A 781 -0.18 -20.12 25.49
C VAL A 781 1.31 -20.49 25.49
N LEU A 782 2.19 -19.58 25.91
CA LEU A 782 3.63 -19.87 26.01
C LEU A 782 3.92 -20.93 27.08
N ASN A 783 3.20 -20.92 28.20
CA ASN A 783 3.32 -21.96 29.25
C ASN A 783 2.84 -23.32 28.73
N LEU A 784 1.75 -23.37 27.98
CA LEU A 784 1.28 -24.60 27.33
C LEU A 784 2.35 -25.13 26.37
N LEU A 785 2.91 -24.26 25.55
CA LEU A 785 3.96 -24.62 24.60
C LEU A 785 5.24 -25.10 25.28
N ILE A 786 5.66 -24.47 26.39
CA ILE A 786 6.80 -24.93 27.18
C ILE A 786 6.52 -26.32 27.76
N LYS A 787 5.34 -26.54 28.35
CA LYS A 787 4.96 -27.86 28.92
C LYS A 787 4.95 -28.96 27.85
N SER A 788 4.35 -28.73 26.67
CA SER A 788 4.29 -29.68 25.57
C SER A 788 5.70 -30.01 25.05
N LEU A 789 6.57 -29.00 24.89
CA LEU A 789 7.94 -29.21 24.43
C LEU A 789 8.80 -29.95 25.47
N THR A 790 8.66 -29.62 26.76
CA THR A 790 9.40 -30.30 27.85
C THR A 790 9.00 -31.78 27.92
N ARG A 791 7.67 -32.05 27.90
CA ARG A 791 7.15 -33.43 27.90
C ARG A 791 7.70 -34.23 26.71
N LYS A 792 7.63 -33.66 25.50
CA LYS A 792 8.18 -34.35 24.30
C LYS A 792 9.68 -34.55 24.36
N SER A 793 10.44 -33.58 24.91
CA SER A 793 11.88 -33.74 25.13
C SER A 793 12.19 -34.87 26.10
N GLU A 794 11.42 -35.00 27.20
CA GLU A 794 11.58 -36.10 28.17
C GLU A 794 11.19 -37.45 27.58
N GLU A 795 10.10 -37.50 26.78
CA GLU A 795 9.71 -38.75 26.07
C GLU A 795 10.78 -39.19 25.10
N LEU A 796 11.31 -38.28 24.28
CA LEU A 796 12.42 -38.60 23.36
C LEU A 796 13.70 -39.02 24.08
N SER A 797 14.05 -38.40 25.21
CA SER A 797 15.17 -38.80 26.03
C SER A 797 15.02 -40.21 26.53
N LYS A 798 13.83 -40.58 27.05
CA LYS A 798 13.54 -41.95 27.50
C LYS A 798 13.67 -42.96 26.37
N ILE A 799 13.18 -42.67 25.18
CA ILE A 799 13.32 -43.55 24.02
C ILE A 799 14.79 -43.71 23.62
N CYS A 800 15.53 -42.60 23.61
CA CYS A 800 16.98 -42.63 23.31
C CYS A 800 17.74 -43.45 24.34
N ASP A 801 17.44 -43.31 25.63
CA ASP A 801 18.06 -44.08 26.71
C ASP A 801 17.71 -45.55 26.60
N TYR A 802 16.45 -45.87 26.32
CA TYR A 802 16.00 -47.24 26.10
C TYR A 802 16.74 -47.89 24.92
N ASN A 803 16.79 -47.19 23.78
CA ASN A 803 17.51 -47.70 22.62
C ASN A 803 19.02 -47.91 22.89
N LYS A 804 19.63 -46.99 23.64
CA LYS A 804 21.03 -47.10 24.05
C LYS A 804 21.25 -48.33 24.90
N TYR A 805 20.45 -48.54 25.95
CA TYR A 805 20.55 -49.75 26.79
C TYR A 805 20.28 -51.04 26.02
N THR A 806 19.33 -51.01 25.10
CA THR A 806 19.04 -52.19 24.24
C THR A 806 20.25 -52.48 23.34
N MET A 807 20.88 -51.48 22.74
CA MET A 807 22.09 -51.68 21.94
C MET A 807 23.27 -52.16 22.77
N GLU A 808 23.50 -51.58 23.96
CA GLU A 808 24.52 -52.04 24.90
C GLU A 808 24.30 -53.52 25.33
N TYR A 809 23.04 -53.89 25.60
CA TYR A 809 22.67 -55.27 25.91
C TYR A 809 22.95 -56.22 24.74
N LEU A 810 22.60 -55.84 23.51
CA LEU A 810 22.84 -56.66 22.32
C LEU A 810 24.34 -56.83 22.06
N ILE A 811 25.16 -55.79 22.21
CA ILE A 811 26.59 -55.81 22.05
C ILE A 811 27.20 -56.79 23.07
N HIS A 812 26.81 -56.62 24.35
CA HIS A 812 27.32 -57.51 25.41
C HIS A 812 26.89 -58.99 25.26
N HIS A 813 25.67 -59.20 24.76
CA HIS A 813 25.17 -60.50 24.44
C HIS A 813 25.92 -61.14 23.26
N CYS A 814 26.26 -60.36 22.24
CA CYS A 814 27.10 -60.83 21.13
C CYS A 814 28.57 -61.16 21.59
N GLU A 815 29.17 -60.29 22.43
CA GLU A 815 30.47 -60.49 23.00
C GLU A 815 30.54 -61.80 23.85
N ASN A 816 29.57 -61.99 24.73
CA ASN A 816 29.45 -63.22 25.53
C ASN A 816 29.19 -64.46 24.69
N LYS A 817 28.57 -64.40 23.55
CA LYS A 817 28.34 -65.47 22.61
C LYS A 817 29.62 -65.82 21.88
N THR A 818 30.39 -64.87 21.46
CA THR A 818 31.72 -65.06 20.84
C THR A 818 32.74 -65.56 21.83
N GLU A 819 32.70 -65.21 23.12
CA GLU A 819 33.55 -65.75 24.16
C GLU A 819 33.18 -67.23 24.44
N ARG A 820 31.91 -67.61 24.48
CA ARG A 820 31.48 -69.00 24.63
C ARG A 820 31.85 -69.88 23.43
N GLU A 821 31.74 -69.34 22.20
CA GLU A 821 32.19 -70.07 21.00
C GLU A 821 33.72 -70.23 20.92
N ASN A 822 34.47 -69.30 21.51
CA ASN A 822 35.91 -69.40 21.64
C ASN A 822 36.36 -70.34 22.75
N ASP A 823 35.63 -70.53 23.84
CA ASP A 823 35.89 -71.47 24.92
C ASP A 823 35.51 -72.94 24.55
N GLU A 824 34.52 -73.13 23.65
CA GLU A 824 34.15 -74.46 23.13
C GLU A 824 35.00 -74.93 21.97
N SER A 825 35.84 -74.05 21.34
CA SER A 825 36.76 -74.45 20.25
C SER A 825 38.18 -74.83 20.68
N GLY A 826 38.34 -75.14 21.97
CA GLY A 826 39.62 -75.59 22.56
C GLY A 826 39.93 -77.09 22.44
N ASP A 827 39.20 -77.95 21.72
CA ASP A 827 39.56 -79.35 21.43
C ASP A 827 39.10 -79.74 20.02
N GLU A 828 40.17 -80.02 19.22
CA GLU A 828 40.32 -80.91 18.07
C GLU A 828 39.60 -80.65 16.72
N MET A 829 40.49 -80.64 15.76
CA MET A 829 40.57 -81.28 14.45
C MET A 829 40.28 -80.49 13.20
N GLU A 830 41.34 -80.37 12.44
CA GLU A 830 41.36 -80.02 11.01
C GLU A 830 40.36 -80.86 10.20
N VAL A 831 39.57 -80.23 9.39
CA VAL A 831 39.12 -80.66 8.04
C VAL A 831 38.82 -79.46 7.14
N GLU A 832 39.40 -79.59 5.97
CA GLU A 832 39.36 -78.73 4.79
C GLU A 832 37.98 -78.26 4.32
N GLY A 833 37.93 -77.01 3.84
CA GLY A 833 37.32 -76.74 2.55
C GLY A 833 35.87 -76.30 2.53
N GLY A 834 35.70 -75.15 2.03
CA GLY A 834 34.42 -74.78 1.43
C GLY A 834 33.91 -73.32 1.71
N VAL A 835 34.39 -72.46 0.86
CA VAL A 835 33.72 -71.16 0.69
C VAL A 835 32.28 -71.40 0.19
N GLN A 836 31.28 -71.05 0.99
CA GLN A 836 29.94 -70.87 0.50
C GLN A 836 29.49 -69.45 0.80
N GLU A 837 29.38 -68.72 -0.27
CA GLU A 837 28.58 -67.43 -0.38
C GLU A 837 27.18 -67.71 0.18
N ILE A 838 26.80 -66.97 1.20
CA ILE A 838 25.44 -66.92 1.63
C ILE A 838 24.84 -65.68 0.95
N THR A 839 24.18 -65.98 -0.16
CA THR A 839 23.20 -65.09 -0.81
C THR A 839 22.01 -64.87 0.13
N ASN A 840 21.60 -63.67 0.21
CA ASN A 840 20.31 -63.08 0.59
C ASN A 840 19.24 -64.13 0.97
N ALA A 841 18.77 -64.07 2.19
CA ALA A 841 17.42 -64.44 2.54
C ALA A 841 16.68 -63.19 2.98
N ASP A 842 15.81 -62.71 2.10
CA ASP A 842 14.59 -62.04 2.42
C ASP A 842 13.78 -62.94 3.33
N GLU A 843 13.63 -62.59 4.58
CA GLU A 843 12.50 -63.03 5.43
C GLU A 843 12.49 -62.24 6.74
N SER A 844 11.35 -61.69 6.98
CA SER A 844 10.76 -61.19 8.23
C SER A 844 10.72 -59.69 8.46
N ASP A 845 10.01 -59.04 7.58
CA ASP A 845 9.32 -57.80 7.94
C ASP A 845 7.97 -58.04 8.69
N GLU A 846 7.57 -59.31 8.91
CA GLU A 846 6.31 -59.62 9.58
C GLU A 846 6.38 -59.66 11.10
N ASP A 847 7.54 -59.88 11.70
CA ASP A 847 7.71 -59.91 13.17
C ASP A 847 7.81 -58.55 13.84
N MET A 848 8.07 -57.48 13.10
CA MET A 848 8.11 -56.13 13.65
C MET A 848 6.73 -55.48 13.70
N THR A 849 5.77 -55.96 12.91
CA THR A 849 4.39 -55.46 12.92
C THR A 849 3.54 -56.10 14.03
N GLU A 850 3.88 -57.29 14.46
CA GLU A 850 3.18 -57.98 15.59
C GLU A 850 3.60 -57.40 16.96
N LEU A 851 4.81 -56.90 17.10
CA LEU A 851 5.26 -56.21 18.32
C LEU A 851 4.72 -54.77 18.44
N ALA A 852 4.42 -54.14 17.32
CA ALA A 852 3.78 -52.84 17.32
C ALA A 852 2.29 -52.90 17.60
N ALA A 853 1.62 -54.03 17.28
CA ALA A 853 0.20 -54.24 17.54
C ALA A 853 -0.14 -54.59 18.99
N LYS A 854 0.86 -55.07 19.74
CA LYS A 854 0.65 -55.41 21.18
C LYS A 854 0.76 -54.20 22.13
N TRP A 855 1.06 -53.03 21.63
CA TRP A 855 1.20 -51.82 22.46
C TRP A 855 0.02 -50.85 22.32
N THR A 856 -1.02 -51.21 21.62
CA THR A 856 -2.22 -50.40 21.44
C THR A 856 -3.50 -50.87 22.15
N ASP A 857 -3.44 -52.02 22.91
CA ASP A 857 -4.65 -52.59 23.51
C ASP A 857 -4.73 -52.54 25.05
N ASP A 858 -3.92 -51.72 25.72
CA ASP A 858 -3.95 -51.58 27.18
C ASP A 858 -4.25 -50.15 27.66
N GLU A 859 -5.18 -49.42 27.02
CA GLU A 859 -5.79 -48.22 27.59
C GLU A 859 -7.25 -48.14 27.13
N ASP A 860 -8.13 -48.98 27.71
CA ASP A 860 -9.58 -48.72 27.82
C ASP A 860 -10.19 -49.78 28.75
N ASP A 861 -10.06 -49.59 30.05
CA ASP A 861 -10.96 -50.14 31.08
C ASP A 861 -10.73 -49.35 32.39
N ASP A 862 -11.43 -48.29 32.55
CA ASP A 862 -11.88 -47.82 33.87
C ASP A 862 -13.31 -47.31 33.72
N GLN A 863 -14.16 -48.19 34.21
CA GLN A 863 -15.61 -48.02 34.27
C GLN A 863 -16.00 -46.97 35.31
N GLU A 864 -17.04 -46.27 34.90
CA GLU A 864 -17.97 -45.47 35.67
C GLU A 864 -18.36 -46.11 37.00
N GLU A 865 -18.33 -45.37 38.08
CA GLU A 865 -19.28 -45.53 39.20
C GLU A 865 -19.98 -44.19 39.42
N ASP A 866 -21.27 -44.27 39.11
CA ASP A 866 -22.32 -43.32 39.49
C ASP A 866 -22.38 -43.13 41.01
N ASP A 867 -22.52 -41.93 41.48
CA ASP A 867 -23.18 -41.57 42.70
C ASP A 867 -24.06 -40.33 42.54
N ASP A 868 -25.31 -40.62 42.39
CA ASP A 868 -26.44 -39.72 42.63
C ASP A 868 -26.33 -39.11 44.02
N ASN A 869 -26.46 -37.81 44.15
CA ASN A 869 -27.18 -37.16 45.24
C ASN A 869 -27.81 -35.85 44.80
N GLU A 870 -29.11 -35.93 44.64
CA GLU A 870 -30.06 -34.83 44.77
C GLU A 870 -29.91 -34.12 46.13
N GLU A 871 -29.91 -32.81 46.15
CA GLU A 871 -30.59 -32.03 47.16
C GLU A 871 -30.98 -30.66 46.59
N GLU A 872 -32.31 -30.52 46.54
CA GLU A 872 -33.01 -29.23 46.43
C GLU A 872 -32.63 -28.32 47.56
N ASP A 873 -32.55 -27.00 47.35
CA ASP A 873 -33.35 -26.06 48.14
C ASP A 873 -33.35 -24.63 47.54
N ASP A 874 -34.55 -24.18 47.53
CA ASP A 874 -35.08 -22.83 47.29
C ASP A 874 -34.40 -21.68 48.00
N THR A 875 -34.47 -20.49 47.50
CA THR A 875 -35.17 -19.26 47.88
C THR A 875 -34.43 -17.99 47.49
N ASP A 876 -35.17 -17.15 46.81
CA ASP A 876 -35.47 -15.71 46.96
C ASP A 876 -34.36 -14.73 47.55
N ASP A 877 -33.85 -13.76 46.72
CA ASP A 877 -34.23 -12.34 46.72
C ASP A 877 -33.58 -11.63 45.51
#